data_3a0c81d1cb0467895d9794d916a519b7
#
_entry.id   3a0c81d1cb0467895d9794d916a519b7
#
_cell.length_a   1.000
_cell.length_b   1.000
_cell.length_c   1.000
_cell.angle_alpha   90.00
_cell.angle_beta   90.00
_cell.angle_gamma   90.00
#
_symmetry.space_group_name_H-M   'P 1'
#
loop_
_entity.id
_entity.type
_entity.pdbx_description
1 polymer ?
#
loop_
_entity_poly.entity_id
_entity_poly.type
_entity_poly.pdbx_seq_one_letter_code
_entity_poly.pdbx_strand_id
1 'polypeptide(L)'
;MKKIILLSFLFLFVSEGIYAAIGKKNKKKVTNPIEVKKDSVNADYKKVTKDAVIKQGLFTTFLSKKENNLYFEIPDSAFSHTYLLTNRIAETSNTHDYVAGQMATNPLMIRFSKDGQKVYMHLVQSSNMVDQNDPIASAFNKNFADPVLKGFKIVARNQGNVVIDVTSFFGGNEKCISPIKQESPLAKLFGGGNSLKGTFAADASNILSVKTFPNNIEIKSLLSFTTTPLNQPYSVTVHRSLFVLPDTLMAMRLQDNRVGYFSSDKSLYTSSKDKIIPQTFIHRWRIEPKKQDLERYFKGELVEPMKPIVFYVDTAFPEKWRTVVKQGIEDWNMAFEAAGFKNVVKALDYPSNNPDFDPDDMRYSCVKYAATSIANAMGPSHIDPRTGEILTADVIWYHNVISLLHNWRFVQTAAVDDRVRKAVFDDDVMQEAIRYAAAHEIGHTLGLMHNMGASYSFPVDSLRSPKFTQKYGTTPSIMDYARNNYIAQPGDLEKGVKLTPPNLGVYDIYAIDWGYRLIPGADTPEKEKTVLDAWIEKKKSDPMYEFGAQQVFGTVDPTDQSEDLGDDHLKAGDLAIRNLKVIMKNLETWTFDKGARYDEVENMYIEVVRQYTRHLRHVMPYVGGIRFQEVRQGEDSSAKNYIDKATQKKAV
;
A
#
# COMPACT_ATOMS: atom_id res chain seq x y z
N MET A 1 26.52 -32.29 21.62
CA MET A 1 26.47 -33.78 21.47
C MET A 1 25.09 -34.22 21.05
N LYS A 2 25.02 -35.02 19.96
CA LYS A 2 23.92 -35.88 19.51
C LYS A 2 22.71 -35.13 18.88
N LYS A 3 22.18 -35.43 17.71
CA LYS A 3 22.53 -36.26 16.52
C LYS A 3 21.56 -35.75 15.43
N ILE A 4 22.08 -35.39 14.28
CA ILE A 4 21.32 -35.14 13.05
C ILE A 4 21.03 -36.52 12.46
N ILE A 5 19.76 -36.82 12.18
CA ILE A 5 19.36 -37.98 11.39
C ILE A 5 18.93 -37.48 10.01
N LEU A 6 19.73 -37.85 9.05
CA LEU A 6 19.51 -37.69 7.60
C LEU A 6 18.61 -38.85 7.16
N LEU A 7 17.46 -38.57 6.56
CA LEU A 7 16.64 -39.59 5.89
C LEU A 7 16.66 -39.32 4.38
N SER A 8 17.48 -40.10 3.70
CA SER A 8 17.49 -40.21 2.23
C SER A 8 16.42 -41.23 1.83
N PHE A 9 15.47 -40.82 0.98
CA PHE A 9 14.59 -41.77 0.31
C PHE A 9 15.05 -42.00 -1.13
N LEU A 10 15.50 -43.22 -1.35
CA LEU A 10 15.86 -43.81 -2.63
C LEU A 10 14.57 -44.28 -3.33
N PHE A 11 14.26 -43.79 -4.52
CA PHE A 11 13.23 -44.39 -5.37
C PHE A 11 13.89 -45.26 -6.43
N LEU A 12 13.69 -46.56 -6.30
CA LEU A 12 14.02 -47.57 -7.31
C LEU A 12 12.94 -47.59 -8.41
N PHE A 13 13.41 -47.57 -9.63
CA PHE A 13 12.64 -47.90 -10.81
C PHE A 13 12.26 -49.39 -10.83
N VAL A 14 11.00 -49.69 -11.07
CA VAL A 14 10.59 -51.00 -11.59
C VAL A 14 9.84 -50.78 -12.91
N SER A 15 10.47 -51.19 -13.98
CA SER A 15 9.86 -51.35 -15.29
C SER A 15 9.40 -52.81 -15.41
N GLU A 16 8.14 -53.04 -15.70
CA GLU A 16 7.75 -54.24 -16.46
C GLU A 16 6.50 -53.97 -17.28
N GLY A 17 6.63 -54.31 -18.54
CA GLY A 17 5.63 -54.22 -19.55
C GLY A 17 4.72 -55.44 -19.59
N ILE A 18 3.55 -55.25 -20.16
CA ILE A 18 2.73 -56.34 -20.68
C ILE A 18 2.20 -55.95 -22.05
N TYR A 19 2.51 -56.78 -23.02
CA TYR A 19 2.04 -56.74 -24.39
C TYR A 19 0.68 -57.48 -24.54
N ALA A 20 -0.17 -56.90 -25.39
CA ALA A 20 -1.12 -57.50 -26.31
C ALA A 20 -2.34 -58.27 -25.81
N ALA A 21 -3.50 -57.77 -26.20
CA ALA A 21 -4.57 -58.60 -26.71
C ALA A 21 -5.35 -57.86 -27.84
N ILE A 22 -5.37 -58.51 -28.98
CA ILE A 22 -6.02 -58.16 -30.24
C ILE A 22 -7.53 -58.38 -30.13
N GLY A 23 -8.33 -57.43 -30.64
CA GLY A 23 -9.52 -57.78 -31.38
C GLY A 23 -10.87 -57.33 -30.85
N LYS A 24 -11.46 -56.35 -31.49
CA LYS A 24 -12.71 -56.42 -32.27
C LYS A 24 -13.15 -55.03 -32.74
N LYS A 25 -13.23 -54.84 -34.01
CA LYS A 25 -13.86 -53.69 -34.69
C LYS A 25 -15.33 -53.59 -34.29
N ASN A 26 -15.67 -52.52 -33.56
CA ASN A 26 -17.02 -51.99 -33.53
C ASN A 26 -17.00 -50.61 -34.21
N LYS A 27 -17.63 -50.55 -35.38
CA LYS A 27 -17.97 -49.31 -36.08
C LYS A 27 -18.87 -48.45 -35.15
N LYS A 28 -18.32 -47.46 -34.48
CA LYS A 28 -19.13 -46.40 -33.92
C LYS A 28 -19.50 -45.42 -35.03
N LYS A 29 -20.82 -45.23 -35.19
CA LYS A 29 -21.42 -44.20 -36.03
C LYS A 29 -20.76 -42.85 -35.70
N VAL A 30 -20.28 -42.19 -36.76
CA VAL A 30 -19.95 -40.77 -36.73
C VAL A 30 -21.26 -40.05 -36.45
N THR A 31 -21.42 -39.55 -35.24
CA THR A 31 -22.49 -38.60 -34.93
C THR A 31 -22.09 -37.27 -35.55
N ASN A 32 -22.91 -36.78 -36.45
CA ASN A 32 -22.83 -35.44 -37.02
C ASN A 32 -22.71 -34.39 -35.90
N PRO A 33 -21.98 -33.28 -36.12
CA PRO A 33 -21.98 -32.16 -35.19
C PRO A 33 -23.43 -31.74 -34.94
N ILE A 34 -23.81 -31.62 -33.65
CA ILE A 34 -25.12 -31.12 -33.28
C ILE A 34 -25.18 -29.68 -33.79
N GLU A 35 -25.94 -29.44 -34.84
CA GLU A 35 -26.38 -28.09 -35.22
C GLU A 35 -27.15 -27.50 -34.04
N VAL A 36 -26.54 -26.56 -33.32
CA VAL A 36 -27.23 -25.77 -32.29
C VAL A 36 -28.24 -24.89 -33.01
N LYS A 37 -29.52 -25.24 -32.89
CA LYS A 37 -30.62 -24.50 -33.50
C LYS A 37 -30.55 -23.04 -33.04
N LYS A 38 -30.48 -22.07 -33.98
CA LYS A 38 -30.48 -20.64 -33.75
C LYS A 38 -31.59 -20.13 -32.79
N ASP A 39 -32.72 -20.83 -32.71
CA ASP A 39 -33.87 -20.48 -31.88
C ASP A 39 -33.70 -20.77 -30.38
N SER A 40 -32.87 -21.76 -29.99
CA SER A 40 -32.63 -22.09 -28.58
C SER A 40 -31.72 -21.05 -27.89
N VAL A 41 -30.77 -20.47 -28.59
CA VAL A 41 -29.86 -19.44 -28.13
C VAL A 41 -30.62 -18.17 -27.75
N ASN A 42 -31.65 -17.82 -28.52
CA ASN A 42 -32.49 -16.63 -28.28
C ASN A 42 -33.43 -16.82 -27.07
N ALA A 43 -33.86 -18.03 -26.76
CA ALA A 43 -34.71 -18.34 -25.62
C ALA A 43 -33.94 -18.26 -24.30
N ASP A 44 -32.71 -18.78 -24.21
CA ASP A 44 -31.87 -18.73 -23.03
C ASP A 44 -31.42 -17.30 -22.72
N TYR A 45 -31.07 -16.52 -23.73
CA TYR A 45 -30.75 -15.09 -23.55
C TYR A 45 -31.94 -14.29 -23.02
N LYS A 46 -33.14 -14.50 -23.57
CA LYS A 46 -34.37 -13.86 -23.07
C LYS A 46 -34.67 -14.25 -21.62
N LYS A 47 -34.37 -15.49 -21.22
CA LYS A 47 -34.53 -15.95 -19.83
C LYS A 47 -33.62 -15.19 -18.87
N VAL A 48 -32.36 -14.99 -19.23
CA VAL A 48 -31.37 -14.29 -18.41
C VAL A 48 -31.68 -12.80 -18.29
N THR A 49 -32.19 -12.18 -19.37
CA THR A 49 -32.47 -10.74 -19.41
C THR A 49 -33.86 -10.38 -18.86
N LYS A 50 -34.74 -11.38 -18.64
CA LYS A 50 -36.07 -11.16 -18.13
C LYS A 50 -36.02 -10.61 -16.69
N ASP A 51 -36.71 -9.50 -16.46
CA ASP A 51 -36.81 -8.83 -15.15
C ASP A 51 -35.44 -8.41 -14.54
N ALA A 52 -34.40 -8.28 -15.39
CA ALA A 52 -33.07 -7.88 -14.97
C ALA A 52 -32.86 -6.37 -15.14
N VAL A 53 -32.07 -5.77 -14.24
CA VAL A 53 -31.45 -4.46 -14.43
C VAL A 53 -30.25 -4.66 -15.35
N ILE A 54 -30.31 -4.06 -16.54
CA ILE A 54 -29.27 -4.18 -17.56
C ILE A 54 -28.41 -2.93 -17.53
N LYS A 55 -27.09 -3.09 -17.45
CA LYS A 55 -26.11 -2.00 -17.55
C LYS A 55 -25.00 -2.38 -18.53
N GLN A 56 -24.62 -1.40 -19.36
CA GLN A 56 -23.57 -1.56 -20.38
C GLN A 56 -22.30 -0.82 -19.98
N GLY A 57 -21.14 -1.42 -20.19
CA GLY A 57 -19.83 -0.87 -19.89
C GLY A 57 -18.74 -1.84 -20.34
N LEU A 58 -17.75 -2.10 -19.48
CA LEU A 58 -16.69 -3.08 -19.72
C LEU A 58 -17.26 -4.42 -20.16
N PHE A 59 -18.25 -4.93 -19.43
CA PHE A 59 -19.15 -6.00 -19.84
C PHE A 59 -20.59 -5.50 -19.70
N THR A 60 -21.53 -6.10 -20.44
CA THR A 60 -22.94 -5.93 -20.13
C THR A 60 -23.29 -6.78 -18.93
N THR A 61 -23.90 -6.20 -17.92
CA THR A 61 -24.29 -6.90 -16.69
C THR A 61 -25.80 -7.00 -16.59
N PHE A 62 -26.30 -8.16 -16.09
CA PHE A 62 -27.70 -8.41 -15.83
C PHE A 62 -27.86 -8.78 -14.36
N LEU A 63 -28.50 -7.93 -13.55
CA LEU A 63 -28.86 -8.24 -12.17
C LEU A 63 -30.37 -8.51 -12.07
N SER A 64 -30.73 -9.76 -11.82
CA SER A 64 -32.14 -10.16 -11.63
C SER A 64 -32.73 -9.50 -10.38
N LYS A 65 -33.88 -8.82 -10.52
CA LYS A 65 -34.57 -8.16 -9.40
C LYS A 65 -35.20 -9.15 -8.43
N LYS A 66 -35.61 -10.33 -8.91
CA LYS A 66 -36.32 -11.35 -8.10
C LYS A 66 -35.38 -12.29 -7.38
N GLU A 67 -34.37 -12.79 -8.11
CA GLU A 67 -33.53 -13.90 -7.66
C GLU A 67 -32.15 -13.43 -7.18
N ASN A 68 -31.85 -12.13 -7.36
CA ASN A 68 -30.54 -11.54 -7.07
C ASN A 68 -29.37 -12.24 -7.82
N ASN A 69 -29.68 -12.84 -8.98
CA ASN A 69 -28.67 -13.49 -9.83
C ASN A 69 -27.95 -12.44 -10.67
N LEU A 70 -26.62 -12.57 -10.76
CA LEU A 70 -25.75 -11.68 -11.54
C LEU A 70 -25.15 -12.44 -12.71
N TYR A 71 -25.34 -11.91 -13.90
CA TYR A 71 -24.77 -12.44 -15.13
C TYR A 71 -23.87 -11.40 -15.80
N PHE A 72 -22.79 -11.89 -16.43
CA PHE A 72 -21.91 -11.09 -17.28
C PHE A 72 -22.04 -11.56 -18.72
N GLU A 73 -22.34 -10.65 -19.63
CA GLU A 73 -22.17 -10.84 -21.06
C GLU A 73 -20.79 -10.32 -21.45
N ILE A 74 -19.89 -11.24 -21.78
CA ILE A 74 -18.48 -11.00 -22.06
C ILE A 74 -18.29 -10.96 -23.58
N PRO A 75 -17.84 -9.81 -24.15
CA PRO A 75 -17.54 -9.70 -25.57
C PRO A 75 -16.25 -10.47 -25.92
N ASP A 76 -16.11 -10.87 -27.18
CA ASP A 76 -14.93 -11.60 -27.67
C ASP A 76 -13.62 -10.85 -27.42
N SER A 77 -13.63 -9.52 -27.55
CA SER A 77 -12.46 -8.67 -27.29
C SER A 77 -11.94 -8.78 -25.85
N ALA A 78 -12.81 -9.11 -24.88
CA ALA A 78 -12.45 -9.23 -23.48
C ALA A 78 -11.46 -10.36 -23.18
N PHE A 79 -11.38 -11.38 -24.04
CA PHE A 79 -10.49 -12.52 -23.85
C PHE A 79 -9.01 -12.21 -24.16
N SER A 80 -8.71 -11.05 -24.75
CA SER A 80 -7.34 -10.57 -25.01
C SER A 80 -6.78 -9.69 -23.91
N HIS A 81 -7.61 -9.26 -22.95
CA HIS A 81 -7.20 -8.33 -21.88
C HIS A 81 -6.87 -9.04 -20.57
N THR A 82 -6.08 -8.35 -19.76
CA THR A 82 -5.81 -8.72 -18.37
C THR A 82 -6.54 -7.74 -17.46
N TYR A 83 -7.02 -8.23 -16.32
CA TYR A 83 -7.84 -7.48 -15.37
C TYR A 83 -7.23 -7.54 -13.98
N LEU A 84 -7.50 -6.53 -13.17
CA LEU A 84 -7.24 -6.53 -11.74
C LEU A 84 -8.59 -6.69 -11.01
N LEU A 85 -8.72 -7.74 -10.20
CA LEU A 85 -9.85 -7.94 -9.30
C LEU A 85 -9.44 -7.53 -7.90
N THR A 86 -10.08 -6.49 -7.37
CA THR A 86 -9.79 -5.94 -6.05
C THR A 86 -10.95 -6.17 -5.09
N ASN A 87 -10.67 -6.11 -3.78
CA ASN A 87 -11.65 -6.21 -2.72
C ASN A 87 -11.41 -5.12 -1.69
N ARG A 88 -12.41 -4.27 -1.47
CA ARG A 88 -12.43 -3.29 -0.37
C ARG A 88 -13.58 -3.57 0.58
N ILE A 89 -13.39 -3.28 1.84
CA ILE A 89 -14.47 -3.25 2.83
C ILE A 89 -15.18 -1.91 2.70
N ALA A 90 -16.42 -1.91 2.20
CA ALA A 90 -17.21 -0.69 2.12
C ALA A 90 -17.89 -0.38 3.46
N GLU A 91 -18.40 -1.44 4.15
CA GLU A 91 -19.06 -1.32 5.45
C GLU A 91 -18.73 -2.55 6.30
N THR A 92 -18.71 -2.38 7.62
CA THR A 92 -18.51 -3.48 8.57
C THR A 92 -19.39 -3.30 9.80
N SER A 93 -19.90 -4.39 10.33
CA SER A 93 -20.64 -4.40 11.61
C SER A 93 -19.71 -4.35 12.83
N ASN A 94 -18.40 -4.51 12.65
CA ASN A 94 -17.41 -4.53 13.72
C ASN A 94 -16.05 -4.00 13.22
N THR A 95 -15.55 -2.92 13.82
CA THR A 95 -14.26 -2.31 13.47
C THR A 95 -13.05 -3.01 14.08
N HIS A 96 -13.24 -4.03 14.91
CA HIS A 96 -12.14 -4.82 15.47
C HIS A 96 -11.42 -5.64 14.38
N ASP A 97 -12.14 -6.18 13.41
CA ASP A 97 -11.59 -7.04 12.36
C ASP A 97 -11.24 -6.26 11.09
N TYR A 98 -12.12 -5.33 10.71
CA TYR A 98 -11.93 -4.47 9.54
C TYR A 98 -12.44 -3.05 9.80
N VAL A 99 -11.78 -2.10 9.15
CA VAL A 99 -12.26 -0.72 9.02
C VAL A 99 -12.65 -0.48 7.56
N ALA A 100 -13.69 0.33 7.33
CA ALA A 100 -14.11 0.70 5.98
C ALA A 100 -12.96 1.34 5.19
N GLY A 101 -12.82 0.97 3.93
CA GLY A 101 -11.71 1.34 3.06
C GLY A 101 -10.56 0.33 3.00
N GLN A 102 -10.41 -0.55 3.99
CA GLN A 102 -9.35 -1.57 3.98
C GLN A 102 -9.52 -2.60 2.88
N MET A 103 -8.41 -3.14 2.39
CA MET A 103 -8.41 -4.28 1.48
C MET A 103 -8.71 -5.57 2.25
N ALA A 104 -9.78 -6.28 1.85
CA ALA A 104 -10.14 -7.57 2.44
C ALA A 104 -9.13 -8.67 2.04
N THR A 105 -8.66 -8.63 0.79
CA THR A 105 -7.66 -9.55 0.23
C THR A 105 -6.69 -8.78 -0.68
N ASN A 106 -5.54 -9.38 -0.95
CA ASN A 106 -4.65 -8.85 -1.99
C ASN A 106 -5.36 -8.86 -3.35
N PRO A 107 -5.11 -7.87 -4.22
CA PRO A 107 -5.62 -7.85 -5.58
C PRO A 107 -5.18 -9.09 -6.37
N LEU A 108 -6.06 -9.57 -7.25
CA LEU A 108 -5.79 -10.70 -8.14
C LEU A 108 -5.70 -10.20 -9.57
N MET A 109 -4.58 -10.47 -10.24
CA MET A 109 -4.46 -10.24 -11.67
C MET A 109 -5.05 -11.46 -12.39
N ILE A 110 -6.05 -11.23 -13.23
CA ILE A 110 -6.81 -12.32 -13.89
C ILE A 110 -6.93 -12.10 -15.38
N ARG A 111 -7.14 -13.18 -16.12
CA ARG A 111 -7.59 -13.17 -17.52
C ARG A 111 -8.67 -14.21 -17.74
N PHE A 112 -9.44 -14.04 -18.79
CA PHE A 112 -10.46 -15.00 -19.19
C PHE A 112 -10.01 -15.80 -20.41
N SER A 113 -10.44 -17.07 -20.47
CA SER A 113 -10.41 -17.89 -21.67
C SER A 113 -11.74 -18.62 -21.82
N LYS A 114 -12.05 -19.14 -22.99
CA LYS A 114 -13.28 -19.92 -23.21
C LYS A 114 -13.02 -21.16 -24.03
N ASP A 115 -13.83 -22.16 -23.78
CA ASP A 115 -14.06 -23.29 -24.70
C ASP A 115 -15.50 -23.26 -25.23
N GLY A 116 -15.95 -24.36 -25.81
CA GLY A 116 -17.33 -24.44 -26.32
C GLY A 116 -18.43 -24.33 -25.27
N GLN A 117 -18.15 -24.56 -23.98
CA GLN A 117 -19.16 -24.71 -22.93
C GLN A 117 -18.90 -23.85 -21.70
N LYS A 118 -17.66 -23.43 -21.46
CA LYS A 118 -17.26 -22.71 -20.24
C LYS A 118 -16.38 -21.50 -20.56
N VAL A 119 -16.43 -20.53 -19.67
CA VAL A 119 -15.43 -19.48 -19.51
C VAL A 119 -14.60 -19.81 -18.28
N TYR A 120 -13.28 -19.74 -18.42
CA TYR A 120 -12.33 -19.95 -17.33
C TYR A 120 -11.69 -18.63 -16.93
N MET A 121 -11.69 -18.35 -15.64
CA MET A 121 -10.93 -17.27 -15.03
C MET A 121 -9.59 -17.84 -14.58
N HIS A 122 -8.49 -17.29 -15.07
CA HIS A 122 -7.14 -17.68 -14.72
C HIS A 122 -6.51 -16.65 -13.80
N LEU A 123 -5.70 -17.11 -12.86
CA LEU A 123 -4.83 -16.24 -12.07
C LEU A 123 -3.53 -16.00 -12.84
N VAL A 124 -3.30 -14.76 -13.26
CA VAL A 124 -2.09 -14.41 -14.02
C VAL A 124 -0.94 -14.18 -13.02
N GLN A 125 0.19 -14.83 -13.26
CA GLN A 125 1.39 -14.70 -12.45
C GLN A 125 2.35 -13.71 -13.11
N SER A 126 2.84 -12.72 -12.34
CA SER A 126 3.76 -11.69 -12.84
C SER A 126 5.13 -11.66 -12.15
N SER A 127 5.36 -12.56 -11.20
CA SER A 127 6.65 -12.67 -10.48
C SER A 127 7.78 -13.22 -11.33
N ASN A 128 7.46 -13.96 -12.40
CA ASN A 128 8.45 -14.48 -13.35
C ASN A 128 8.27 -13.78 -14.69
N MET A 129 9.38 -13.44 -15.33
CA MET A 129 9.40 -12.70 -16.60
C MET A 129 10.31 -13.38 -17.61
N VAL A 130 9.90 -13.32 -18.88
CA VAL A 130 10.69 -13.72 -20.04
C VAL A 130 10.35 -12.79 -21.20
N ASP A 131 11.34 -12.41 -22.01
CA ASP A 131 11.04 -11.80 -23.30
C ASP A 131 10.45 -12.89 -24.21
N GLN A 132 9.27 -12.64 -24.77
CA GLN A 132 8.60 -13.62 -25.65
C GLN A 132 9.37 -13.90 -26.94
N ASN A 133 10.34 -13.05 -27.30
CA ASN A 133 11.27 -13.28 -28.41
C ASN A 133 12.52 -14.08 -27.99
N ASP A 134 12.75 -14.31 -26.70
CA ASP A 134 13.88 -15.12 -26.23
C ASP A 134 13.65 -16.60 -26.56
N PRO A 135 14.67 -17.33 -27.05
CA PRO A 135 14.57 -18.78 -27.37
C PRO A 135 13.99 -19.64 -26.24
N ILE A 136 14.20 -19.26 -24.96
CA ILE A 136 13.66 -20.04 -23.83
C ILE A 136 12.18 -19.78 -23.53
N ALA A 137 11.55 -18.80 -24.20
CA ALA A 137 10.15 -18.44 -23.92
C ALA A 137 9.18 -19.62 -24.04
N SER A 138 9.37 -20.49 -25.03
CA SER A 138 8.52 -21.67 -25.20
C SER A 138 8.62 -22.66 -24.04
N ALA A 139 9.81 -22.85 -23.48
CA ALA A 139 10.03 -23.68 -22.30
C ALA A 139 9.50 -23.00 -21.03
N PHE A 140 9.71 -21.68 -20.91
CA PHE A 140 9.17 -20.88 -19.82
C PHE A 140 7.65 -20.97 -19.75
N ASN A 141 6.93 -20.74 -20.85
CA ASN A 141 5.48 -20.76 -20.91
C ASN A 141 4.86 -22.13 -20.55
N LYS A 142 5.61 -23.23 -20.74
CA LYS A 142 5.17 -24.58 -20.29
C LYS A 142 5.26 -24.77 -18.77
N ASN A 143 6.16 -24.06 -18.09
CA ASN A 143 6.40 -24.20 -16.65
C ASN A 143 5.69 -23.13 -15.81
N PHE A 144 5.28 -22.02 -16.42
CA PHE A 144 4.62 -20.88 -15.77
C PHE A 144 3.24 -20.59 -16.38
N ALA A 145 2.48 -21.64 -16.66
CA ALA A 145 1.12 -21.48 -17.15
C ALA A 145 0.20 -20.93 -16.04
N ASP A 146 -0.71 -20.04 -16.42
CA ASP A 146 -1.66 -19.44 -15.48
C ASP A 146 -2.66 -20.48 -14.96
N PRO A 147 -2.74 -20.72 -13.64
CA PRO A 147 -3.69 -21.67 -13.09
C PRO A 147 -5.13 -21.20 -13.27
N VAL A 148 -6.05 -22.13 -13.45
CA VAL A 148 -7.49 -21.85 -13.47
C VAL A 148 -7.98 -21.61 -12.07
N LEU A 149 -8.49 -20.40 -11.82
CA LEU A 149 -9.07 -20.00 -10.54
C LEU A 149 -10.54 -20.45 -10.43
N LYS A 150 -11.32 -20.25 -11.50
CA LYS A 150 -12.75 -20.57 -11.54
C LYS A 150 -13.21 -20.90 -12.97
N GLY A 151 -14.12 -21.85 -13.09
CA GLY A 151 -14.84 -22.14 -14.35
C GLY A 151 -16.31 -21.73 -14.22
N PHE A 152 -16.81 -21.00 -15.21
CA PHE A 152 -18.20 -20.54 -15.30
C PHE A 152 -18.88 -21.21 -16.50
N LYS A 153 -20.07 -21.79 -16.29
CA LYS A 153 -20.85 -22.34 -17.39
C LYS A 153 -21.40 -21.19 -18.26
N ILE A 154 -21.29 -21.35 -19.59
CA ILE A 154 -21.97 -20.45 -20.53
C ILE A 154 -23.46 -20.78 -20.49
N VAL A 155 -24.27 -19.83 -20.04
CA VAL A 155 -25.71 -19.99 -19.87
C VAL A 155 -26.52 -19.47 -21.07
N ALA A 156 -25.96 -18.53 -21.84
CA ALA A 156 -26.55 -18.00 -23.07
C ALA A 156 -25.45 -17.44 -23.99
N ARG A 157 -25.84 -17.11 -25.23
CA ARG A 157 -24.99 -16.45 -26.23
C ARG A 157 -25.78 -15.35 -26.92
N ASN A 158 -25.09 -14.26 -27.29
CA ASN A 158 -25.68 -13.15 -28.00
C ASN A 158 -24.65 -12.55 -28.97
N GLN A 159 -24.90 -12.60 -30.26
CA GLN A 159 -24.06 -11.99 -31.32
C GLN A 159 -22.55 -12.25 -31.19
N GLY A 160 -22.15 -13.44 -30.79
CA GLY A 160 -20.75 -13.82 -30.57
C GLY A 160 -20.31 -13.70 -29.10
N ASN A 161 -20.94 -12.85 -28.31
CA ASN A 161 -20.69 -12.74 -26.87
C ASN A 161 -21.17 -13.98 -26.11
N VAL A 162 -20.56 -14.24 -24.97
CA VAL A 162 -20.95 -15.32 -24.07
C VAL A 162 -21.49 -14.76 -22.76
N VAL A 163 -22.57 -15.36 -22.27
CA VAL A 163 -23.17 -15.00 -20.98
C VAL A 163 -22.85 -16.07 -19.95
N ILE A 164 -22.34 -15.65 -18.80
CA ILE A 164 -21.99 -16.51 -17.67
C ILE A 164 -22.71 -16.08 -16.42
N ASP A 165 -23.01 -17.04 -15.52
CA ASP A 165 -23.51 -16.79 -14.19
C ASP A 165 -22.35 -16.61 -13.22
N VAL A 166 -22.26 -15.43 -12.60
CA VAL A 166 -21.22 -15.06 -11.64
C VAL A 166 -21.80 -14.82 -10.23
N THR A 167 -23.05 -15.16 -10.02
CA THR A 167 -23.79 -14.93 -8.75
C THR A 167 -23.06 -15.48 -7.55
N SER A 168 -22.71 -16.77 -7.56
CA SER A 168 -22.03 -17.43 -6.45
C SER A 168 -20.62 -16.89 -6.21
N PHE A 169 -19.95 -16.38 -7.25
CA PHE A 169 -18.61 -15.83 -7.15
C PHE A 169 -18.63 -14.48 -6.41
N PHE A 170 -19.55 -13.58 -6.77
CA PHE A 170 -19.63 -12.25 -6.17
C PHE A 170 -20.60 -12.16 -4.98
N GLY A 171 -21.68 -12.93 -4.95
CA GLY A 171 -22.67 -12.94 -3.86
C GLY A 171 -22.38 -13.98 -2.79
N GLY A 172 -21.45 -14.90 -3.01
CA GLY A 172 -21.05 -15.96 -2.08
C GLY A 172 -19.70 -15.71 -1.39
N ASN A 173 -19.35 -16.64 -0.49
CA ASN A 173 -18.04 -16.64 0.19
C ASN A 173 -17.00 -17.40 -0.65
N GLU A 174 -16.59 -16.86 -1.79
CA GLU A 174 -15.53 -17.43 -2.61
C GLU A 174 -14.17 -17.25 -1.94
N LYS A 175 -13.44 -18.34 -1.71
CA LYS A 175 -12.23 -18.37 -0.88
C LYS A 175 -11.15 -17.37 -1.31
N CYS A 176 -10.94 -17.20 -2.62
CA CYS A 176 -9.88 -16.31 -3.14
C CYS A 176 -10.17 -14.81 -2.94
N ILE A 177 -11.43 -14.45 -2.66
CA ILE A 177 -11.90 -13.08 -2.43
C ILE A 177 -12.75 -12.96 -1.16
N SER A 178 -12.58 -13.88 -0.20
CA SER A 178 -13.31 -13.90 1.06
C SER A 178 -12.78 -12.85 2.03
N PRO A 179 -13.65 -12.08 2.73
CA PRO A 179 -13.23 -11.23 3.83
C PRO A 179 -12.82 -12.04 5.07
N ILE A 180 -13.19 -13.31 5.16
CA ILE A 180 -12.72 -14.21 6.23
C ILE A 180 -11.31 -14.67 5.88
N LYS A 181 -10.31 -14.17 6.61
CA LYS A 181 -8.91 -14.55 6.42
C LYS A 181 -8.69 -16.02 6.76
N GLN A 182 -8.09 -16.76 5.83
CA GLN A 182 -7.61 -18.11 6.14
C GLN A 182 -6.32 -17.98 6.98
N GLU A 183 -6.29 -18.69 8.11
CA GLU A 183 -5.07 -18.70 8.96
C GLU A 183 -3.90 -19.31 8.18
N SER A 184 -2.83 -18.53 8.04
CA SER A 184 -1.55 -19.07 7.62
C SER A 184 -0.99 -19.97 8.73
N PRO A 185 -0.45 -21.17 8.42
CA PRO A 185 0.25 -22.00 9.41
C PRO A 185 1.37 -21.26 10.14
N LEU A 186 2.02 -20.31 9.46
CA LEU A 186 3.09 -19.49 10.00
C LEU A 186 2.56 -18.47 11.03
N ALA A 187 1.41 -17.86 10.77
CA ALA A 187 0.76 -16.93 11.71
C ALA A 187 0.38 -17.63 13.02
N LYS A 188 -0.06 -18.91 12.96
CA LYS A 188 -0.31 -19.72 14.16
C LYS A 188 0.94 -19.95 15.00
N LEU A 189 2.08 -20.14 14.36
CA LEU A 189 3.35 -20.43 15.04
C LEU A 189 3.89 -19.21 15.80
N PHE A 190 3.62 -17.99 15.30
CA PHE A 190 4.11 -16.74 15.88
C PHE A 190 3.07 -15.99 16.73
N GLY A 191 1.96 -16.65 17.12
CA GLY A 191 0.92 -16.02 17.94
C GLY A 191 0.19 -14.88 17.23
N GLY A 192 0.31 -14.82 15.92
CA GLY A 192 -0.25 -13.75 15.08
C GLY A 192 -1.74 -13.92 14.89
N GLY A 193 -2.49 -13.06 15.54
CA GLY A 193 -3.76 -12.55 15.10
C GLY A 193 -4.99 -13.40 15.41
N ASN A 194 -5.92 -12.79 16.10
CA ASN A 194 -7.33 -13.15 16.04
C ASN A 194 -7.83 -12.95 14.61
N SER A 195 -7.67 -13.98 13.75
CA SER A 195 -8.33 -13.95 12.46
C SER A 195 -9.82 -14.21 12.69
N LEU A 196 -10.67 -13.36 12.13
CA LEU A 196 -12.11 -13.57 12.12
C LEU A 196 -12.41 -14.97 11.58
N LYS A 197 -13.06 -15.80 12.40
CA LYS A 197 -13.53 -17.12 12.01
C LYS A 197 -15.06 -17.10 11.99
N GLY A 198 -15.63 -17.69 10.96
CA GLY A 198 -17.09 -17.75 10.89
C GLY A 198 -17.59 -18.65 9.76
N THR A 199 -18.83 -19.07 9.92
CA THR A 199 -19.57 -19.82 8.91
C THR A 199 -20.40 -18.84 8.09
N PHE A 200 -20.35 -18.97 6.77
CA PHE A 200 -21.10 -18.12 5.85
C PHE A 200 -22.60 -18.38 5.95
N ALA A 201 -23.39 -17.32 6.08
CA ALA A 201 -24.85 -17.32 6.12
C ALA A 201 -25.41 -16.88 4.75
N ALA A 202 -25.70 -17.84 3.89
CA ALA A 202 -26.11 -17.57 2.51
C ALA A 202 -27.48 -16.88 2.42
N ASP A 203 -28.39 -17.17 3.33
CA ASP A 203 -29.72 -16.60 3.45
C ASP A 203 -29.72 -15.12 3.92
N ALA A 204 -28.64 -14.69 4.57
CA ALA A 204 -28.41 -13.32 5.01
C ALA A 204 -27.41 -12.55 4.13
N SER A 205 -27.08 -13.07 2.95
CA SER A 205 -26.09 -12.51 2.04
C SER A 205 -26.69 -12.25 0.66
N ASN A 206 -26.31 -11.12 0.02
CA ASN A 206 -26.84 -10.78 -1.30
C ASN A 206 -25.93 -9.78 -2.05
N ILE A 207 -26.15 -9.66 -3.37
CA ILE A 207 -25.55 -8.60 -4.19
C ILE A 207 -26.42 -7.34 -4.04
N LEU A 208 -25.82 -6.26 -3.53
CA LEU A 208 -26.54 -5.00 -3.28
C LEU A 208 -26.64 -4.14 -4.54
N SER A 209 -25.55 -4.02 -5.27
CA SER A 209 -25.51 -3.19 -6.48
C SER A 209 -24.42 -3.63 -7.44
N VAL A 210 -24.63 -3.32 -8.72
CA VAL A 210 -23.66 -3.48 -9.79
C VAL A 210 -23.64 -2.22 -10.61
N LYS A 211 -22.47 -1.64 -10.83
CA LYS A 211 -22.21 -0.55 -11.78
C LYS A 211 -21.19 -1.04 -12.79
N THR A 212 -21.30 -0.63 -14.05
CA THR A 212 -20.29 -0.94 -15.07
C THR A 212 -19.96 0.32 -15.86
N PHE A 213 -18.69 0.52 -16.13
CA PHE A 213 -18.11 1.66 -16.83
C PHE A 213 -17.21 1.14 -17.95
N PRO A 214 -16.67 1.97 -18.85
CA PRO A 214 -15.83 1.48 -19.94
C PRO A 214 -14.63 0.65 -19.53
N ASN A 215 -14.03 0.92 -18.36
CA ASN A 215 -12.80 0.28 -17.90
C ASN A 215 -12.97 -0.60 -16.65
N ASN A 216 -14.15 -0.60 -16.01
CA ASN A 216 -14.36 -1.34 -14.76
C ASN A 216 -15.82 -1.75 -14.54
N ILE A 217 -15.97 -2.77 -13.69
CA ILE A 217 -17.25 -3.21 -13.12
C ILE A 217 -17.10 -3.15 -11.61
N GLU A 218 -18.06 -2.50 -10.95
CA GLU A 218 -18.11 -2.29 -9.51
C GLU A 218 -19.28 -3.06 -8.92
N ILE A 219 -19.00 -3.95 -7.97
CA ILE A 219 -19.98 -4.86 -7.38
C ILE A 219 -19.92 -4.73 -5.85
N LYS A 220 -21.04 -4.30 -5.25
CA LYS A 220 -21.20 -4.33 -3.79
C LYS A 220 -22.01 -5.54 -3.37
N SER A 221 -21.49 -6.30 -2.40
CA SER A 221 -22.14 -7.49 -1.85
C SER A 221 -22.14 -7.44 -0.34
N LEU A 222 -23.29 -7.64 0.28
CA LEU A 222 -23.42 -7.91 1.70
C LEU A 222 -23.11 -9.39 1.92
N LEU A 223 -22.10 -9.67 2.74
CA LEU A 223 -21.74 -11.01 3.16
C LEU A 223 -21.91 -11.12 4.68
N SER A 224 -22.68 -12.09 5.11
CA SER A 224 -22.98 -12.33 6.52
C SER A 224 -22.40 -13.65 6.98
N PHE A 225 -21.96 -13.68 8.22
CA PHE A 225 -21.29 -14.82 8.85
C PHE A 225 -21.79 -14.99 10.29
N THR A 226 -21.73 -16.22 10.79
CA THR A 226 -21.83 -16.50 12.22
C THR A 226 -20.43 -16.76 12.75
N THR A 227 -19.93 -15.91 13.65
CA THR A 227 -18.56 -15.98 14.16
C THR A 227 -18.33 -17.17 15.09
N THR A 228 -17.10 -17.66 15.17
CA THR A 228 -16.70 -18.75 16.05
C THR A 228 -15.61 -18.25 17.00
N PRO A 229 -15.66 -18.54 18.32
CA PRO A 229 -16.60 -19.43 19.04
C PRO A 229 -17.88 -18.76 19.56
N LEU A 230 -18.03 -17.43 19.41
CA LEU A 230 -19.08 -16.67 20.12
C LEU A 230 -20.48 -16.78 19.50
N ASN A 231 -20.61 -17.38 18.31
CA ASN A 231 -21.88 -17.45 17.55
C ASN A 231 -22.56 -16.09 17.37
N GLN A 232 -21.76 -15.02 17.22
CA GLN A 232 -22.26 -13.67 16.99
C GLN A 232 -22.45 -13.44 15.49
N PRO A 233 -23.51 -12.72 15.06
CA PRO A 233 -23.64 -12.30 13.68
C PRO A 233 -22.56 -11.27 13.34
N TYR A 234 -21.94 -11.43 12.18
CA TYR A 234 -21.00 -10.49 11.61
C TYR A 234 -21.35 -10.24 10.14
N SER A 235 -21.53 -9.01 9.76
CA SER A 235 -21.83 -8.65 8.38
C SER A 235 -20.84 -7.63 7.87
N VAL A 236 -20.47 -7.79 6.60
CA VAL A 236 -19.55 -6.90 5.89
C VAL A 236 -20.04 -6.66 4.48
N THR A 237 -20.08 -5.40 4.06
CA THR A 237 -20.26 -5.04 2.66
C THR A 237 -18.91 -4.99 1.99
N VAL A 238 -18.70 -5.88 1.00
CA VAL A 238 -17.48 -5.92 0.21
C VAL A 238 -17.73 -5.24 -1.13
N HIS A 239 -16.87 -4.28 -1.47
CA HIS A 239 -16.83 -3.65 -2.77
C HIS A 239 -15.73 -4.30 -3.63
N ARG A 240 -16.12 -4.89 -4.73
CA ARG A 240 -15.23 -5.60 -5.65
C ARG A 240 -15.18 -4.87 -6.98
N SER A 241 -13.98 -4.51 -7.40
CA SER A 241 -13.75 -3.88 -8.69
C SER A 241 -13.06 -4.87 -9.63
N LEU A 242 -13.66 -5.09 -10.79
CA LEU A 242 -13.02 -5.74 -11.93
C LEU A 242 -12.56 -4.64 -12.89
N PHE A 243 -11.28 -4.32 -12.89
CA PHE A 243 -10.67 -3.23 -13.65
C PHE A 243 -9.79 -3.76 -14.77
N VAL A 244 -9.97 -3.26 -16.01
CA VAL A 244 -9.08 -3.65 -17.13
C VAL A 244 -7.73 -2.96 -16.98
N LEU A 245 -6.65 -3.75 -16.98
CA LEU A 245 -5.30 -3.20 -16.90
C LEU A 245 -4.89 -2.55 -18.23
N PRO A 246 -4.07 -1.50 -18.19
CA PRO A 246 -3.63 -0.79 -19.39
C PRO A 246 -2.91 -1.72 -20.38
N ASP A 247 -3.21 -1.60 -21.67
CA ASP A 247 -2.50 -2.36 -22.73
C ASP A 247 -1.07 -1.85 -22.92
N THR A 248 -0.87 -0.53 -22.75
CA THR A 248 0.47 0.07 -22.79
C THR A 248 1.09 0.04 -21.39
N LEU A 249 2.12 -0.76 -21.22
CA LEU A 249 2.82 -0.89 -19.95
C LEU A 249 3.61 0.37 -19.60
N MET A 250 3.60 0.76 -18.32
CA MET A 250 4.50 1.78 -17.80
C MET A 250 5.95 1.26 -17.84
N ALA A 251 6.91 2.11 -18.18
CA ALA A 251 8.32 1.79 -18.05
C ALA A 251 8.67 1.47 -16.57
N MET A 252 9.20 0.27 -16.34
CA MET A 252 9.62 -0.16 -15.00
C MET A 252 10.92 0.55 -14.61
N ARG A 253 11.08 0.83 -13.30
CA ARG A 253 12.33 1.36 -12.74
C ARG A 253 12.88 0.42 -11.69
N LEU A 254 14.17 0.05 -11.82
CA LEU A 254 14.85 -0.80 -10.86
C LEU A 254 14.95 -0.11 -9.50
N GLN A 255 14.70 -0.87 -8.44
CA GLN A 255 14.91 -0.43 -7.07
C GLN A 255 16.42 -0.26 -6.78
N ASP A 256 16.71 0.69 -5.90
CA ASP A 256 18.00 0.79 -5.23
C ASP A 256 17.77 0.90 -3.71
N ASN A 257 18.48 0.10 -2.93
CA ASN A 257 18.30 0.06 -1.46
C ASN A 257 18.70 1.37 -0.76
N ARG A 258 19.38 2.28 -1.49
CA ARG A 258 19.75 3.61 -1.00
C ARG A 258 18.62 4.64 -1.17
N VAL A 259 17.49 4.26 -1.80
CA VAL A 259 16.30 5.10 -1.96
C VAL A 259 15.04 4.30 -1.62
N GLY A 260 14.27 4.76 -0.63
CA GLY A 260 13.18 4.01 -0.02
C GLY A 260 11.88 4.03 -0.81
N TYR A 261 11.70 3.07 -1.72
CA TYR A 261 10.44 2.85 -2.43
C TYR A 261 9.83 1.50 -2.11
N PHE A 262 8.50 1.41 -2.02
CA PHE A 262 7.80 0.13 -2.12
C PHE A 262 8.10 -0.51 -3.47
N SER A 263 8.19 -1.82 -3.50
CA SER A 263 8.66 -2.54 -4.66
C SER A 263 8.07 -3.94 -4.80
N SER A 264 8.27 -4.54 -5.97
CA SER A 264 7.93 -5.93 -6.25
C SER A 264 9.13 -6.66 -6.85
N ASP A 265 9.38 -7.85 -6.33
CA ASP A 265 10.42 -8.75 -6.83
C ASP A 265 9.94 -9.52 -8.04
N LYS A 266 10.84 -9.68 -9.02
CA LYS A 266 10.64 -10.46 -10.22
C LYS A 266 11.87 -11.32 -10.51
N SER A 267 11.64 -12.44 -11.19
CA SER A 267 12.70 -13.33 -11.68
C SER A 267 12.74 -13.26 -13.20
N LEU A 268 13.81 -12.70 -13.75
CA LEU A 268 14.01 -12.63 -15.20
C LEU A 268 14.70 -13.91 -15.70
N TYR A 269 14.04 -14.59 -16.65
CA TYR A 269 14.57 -15.72 -17.39
C TYR A 269 15.02 -15.25 -18.77
N THR A 270 16.27 -15.53 -19.13
CA THR A 270 16.83 -15.17 -20.43
C THR A 270 17.92 -16.14 -20.85
N SER A 271 17.99 -16.46 -22.14
CA SER A 271 19.04 -17.30 -22.73
C SER A 271 20.43 -16.63 -22.73
N SER A 272 20.50 -15.33 -22.53
CA SER A 272 21.76 -14.58 -22.48
C SER A 272 22.54 -14.71 -21.18
N LYS A 273 21.98 -15.39 -20.16
CA LYS A 273 22.58 -15.59 -18.83
C LYS A 273 22.42 -17.04 -18.37
N ASP A 274 23.45 -17.55 -17.71
CA ASP A 274 23.48 -18.93 -17.20
C ASP A 274 22.67 -19.12 -15.89
N LYS A 275 22.02 -18.06 -15.39
CA LYS A 275 21.22 -18.08 -14.17
C LYS A 275 20.02 -17.15 -14.27
N ILE A 276 19.00 -17.41 -13.44
CA ILE A 276 17.88 -16.51 -13.24
C ILE A 276 18.38 -15.22 -12.61
N ILE A 277 17.91 -14.09 -13.13
CA ILE A 277 18.29 -12.76 -12.64
C ILE A 277 17.17 -12.23 -11.76
N PRO A 278 17.38 -12.08 -10.43
CA PRO A 278 16.44 -11.37 -9.59
C PRO A 278 16.46 -9.88 -9.95
N GLN A 279 15.28 -9.30 -10.11
CA GLN A 279 15.08 -7.86 -10.33
C GLN A 279 13.99 -7.37 -9.42
N THR A 280 14.18 -6.21 -8.82
CA THR A 280 13.19 -5.55 -7.98
C THR A 280 12.82 -4.22 -8.61
N PHE A 281 11.51 -3.95 -8.77
CA PHE A 281 11.01 -2.75 -9.42
C PHE A 281 10.18 -1.93 -8.44
N ILE A 282 10.41 -0.60 -8.42
CA ILE A 282 9.68 0.32 -7.54
C ILE A 282 8.22 0.48 -7.96
N HIS A 283 7.37 0.78 -6.97
CA HIS A 283 6.00 1.19 -7.21
C HIS A 283 5.94 2.70 -7.36
N ARG A 284 5.33 3.20 -8.43
CA ARG A 284 5.16 4.63 -8.70
C ARG A 284 3.98 4.92 -9.62
N TRP A 285 3.48 6.13 -9.60
CA TRP A 285 2.49 6.59 -10.58
C TRP A 285 3.13 6.78 -11.95
N ARG A 286 2.34 6.65 -13.00
CA ARG A 286 2.74 7.02 -14.35
C ARG A 286 2.64 8.53 -14.51
N ILE A 287 3.73 9.24 -14.32
CA ILE A 287 3.83 10.70 -14.50
C ILE A 287 4.67 10.97 -15.75
N GLU A 288 4.00 11.36 -16.81
CA GLU A 288 4.60 11.61 -18.11
C GLU A 288 4.13 12.96 -18.64
N PRO A 289 4.96 13.75 -19.35
CA PRO A 289 4.52 14.99 -19.98
C PRO A 289 3.57 14.69 -21.15
N LYS A 290 2.74 15.66 -21.50
CA LYS A 290 1.99 15.61 -22.76
C LYS A 290 2.97 15.55 -23.93
N LYS A 291 2.63 14.85 -25.01
CA LYS A 291 3.54 14.67 -26.16
C LYS A 291 4.11 16.00 -26.68
N GLN A 292 3.30 17.06 -26.72
CA GLN A 292 3.70 18.40 -27.14
C GLN A 292 4.66 19.11 -26.19
N ASP A 293 4.73 18.70 -24.91
CA ASP A 293 5.56 19.31 -23.88
C ASP A 293 6.85 18.54 -23.62
N LEU A 294 7.07 17.40 -24.30
CA LEU A 294 8.20 16.52 -24.07
C LEU A 294 9.55 17.22 -24.32
N GLU A 295 9.65 18.01 -25.39
CA GLU A 295 10.86 18.77 -25.72
C GLU A 295 11.14 19.85 -24.67
N ARG A 296 10.10 20.56 -24.21
CA ARG A 296 10.20 21.56 -23.15
C ARG A 296 10.66 20.95 -21.84
N TYR A 297 10.09 19.79 -21.49
CA TYR A 297 10.49 19.04 -20.31
C TYR A 297 11.98 18.71 -20.33
N PHE A 298 12.49 18.16 -21.42
CA PHE A 298 13.92 17.83 -21.54
C PHE A 298 14.84 19.06 -21.63
N LYS A 299 14.31 20.25 -21.93
CA LYS A 299 15.01 21.53 -21.79
C LYS A 299 15.02 22.07 -20.36
N GLY A 300 14.39 21.38 -19.40
CA GLY A 300 14.33 21.77 -18.00
C GLY A 300 13.18 22.72 -17.64
N GLU A 301 12.20 22.91 -18.54
CA GLU A 301 11.00 23.66 -18.20
C GLU A 301 10.03 22.82 -17.38
N LEU A 302 9.34 23.45 -16.41
CA LEU A 302 8.26 22.80 -15.68
C LEU A 302 7.03 22.62 -16.57
N VAL A 303 6.57 21.36 -16.69
CA VAL A 303 5.40 21.00 -17.49
C VAL A 303 4.33 20.33 -16.64
N GLU A 304 3.09 20.36 -17.09
CA GLU A 304 2.03 19.57 -16.47
C GLU A 304 2.08 18.12 -16.94
N PRO A 305 1.74 17.15 -16.05
CA PRO A 305 1.63 15.77 -16.46
C PRO A 305 0.45 15.56 -17.41
N MET A 306 0.51 14.50 -18.21
CA MET A 306 -0.61 14.09 -19.07
C MET A 306 -1.85 13.78 -18.22
N LYS A 307 -1.67 13.14 -17.06
CA LYS A 307 -2.72 12.83 -16.08
C LYS A 307 -2.21 13.19 -14.68
N PRO A 308 -2.84 14.16 -13.99
CA PRO A 308 -2.51 14.44 -12.59
C PRO A 308 -3.02 13.34 -11.67
N ILE A 309 -2.39 13.22 -10.49
CA ILE A 309 -2.87 12.41 -9.37
C ILE A 309 -3.94 13.24 -8.64
N VAL A 310 -5.16 12.74 -8.56
CA VAL A 310 -6.26 13.46 -7.89
C VAL A 310 -6.72 12.66 -6.70
N PHE A 311 -6.62 13.25 -5.51
CA PHE A 311 -7.20 12.71 -4.28
C PHE A 311 -8.51 13.42 -3.95
N TYR A 312 -9.56 12.64 -3.74
CA TYR A 312 -10.84 13.14 -3.28
C TYR A 312 -10.90 13.02 -1.76
N VAL A 313 -11.12 14.12 -1.06
CA VAL A 313 -11.18 14.19 0.41
C VAL A 313 -12.62 14.03 0.87
N ASP A 314 -12.85 13.11 1.79
CA ASP A 314 -14.16 12.81 2.34
C ASP A 314 -14.77 14.04 3.03
N THR A 315 -16.03 14.33 2.73
CA THR A 315 -16.79 15.42 3.36
C THR A 315 -17.18 15.12 4.81
N ALA A 316 -16.97 13.88 5.29
CA ALA A 316 -17.09 13.52 6.69
C ALA A 316 -15.98 14.12 7.59
N PHE A 317 -14.86 14.56 7.00
CA PHE A 317 -13.88 15.35 7.76
C PHE A 317 -14.52 16.62 8.32
N PRO A 318 -14.28 16.97 9.60
CA PRO A 318 -14.59 18.31 10.10
C PRO A 318 -14.01 19.37 9.16
N GLU A 319 -14.79 20.40 8.84
CA GLU A 319 -14.40 21.41 7.86
C GLU A 319 -13.05 22.08 8.19
N LYS A 320 -12.81 22.36 9.47
CA LYS A 320 -11.55 22.92 9.99
C LYS A 320 -10.32 22.05 9.72
N TRP A 321 -10.47 20.72 9.57
CA TRP A 321 -9.38 19.80 9.25
C TRP A 321 -9.23 19.53 7.75
N ARG A 322 -10.33 19.56 7.01
CA ARG A 322 -10.36 19.24 5.59
C ARG A 322 -9.44 20.14 4.76
N THR A 323 -9.39 21.44 5.08
CA THR A 323 -8.50 22.39 4.40
C THR A 323 -7.02 22.02 4.57
N VAL A 324 -6.60 21.70 5.78
CA VAL A 324 -5.18 21.38 6.04
C VAL A 324 -4.79 19.98 5.56
N VAL A 325 -5.72 19.04 5.52
CA VAL A 325 -5.53 17.74 4.85
C VAL A 325 -5.25 17.97 3.36
N LYS A 326 -6.04 18.81 2.68
CA LYS A 326 -5.80 19.16 1.27
C LYS A 326 -4.45 19.86 1.06
N GLN A 327 -4.05 20.73 1.95
CA GLN A 327 -2.72 21.35 1.90
C GLN A 327 -1.59 20.31 2.01
N GLY A 328 -1.68 19.37 2.98
CA GLY A 328 -0.70 18.29 3.12
C GLY A 328 -0.61 17.39 1.88
N ILE A 329 -1.72 17.16 1.18
CA ILE A 329 -1.75 16.44 -0.09
C ILE A 329 -0.99 17.22 -1.17
N GLU A 330 -1.26 18.51 -1.32
CA GLU A 330 -0.72 19.35 -2.38
C GLU A 330 0.72 19.82 -2.13
N ASP A 331 1.23 19.73 -0.89
CA ASP A 331 2.64 20.01 -0.55
C ASP A 331 3.62 19.21 -1.42
N TRP A 332 3.25 18.00 -1.85
CA TRP A 332 4.10 17.15 -2.70
C TRP A 332 4.36 17.73 -4.10
N ASN A 333 3.59 18.73 -4.54
CA ASN A 333 3.90 19.40 -5.82
C ASN A 333 5.30 20.03 -5.81
N MET A 334 5.78 20.53 -4.66
CA MET A 334 7.15 21.03 -4.53
C MET A 334 8.21 19.96 -4.85
N ALA A 335 7.98 18.72 -4.48
CA ALA A 335 8.87 17.62 -4.80
C ALA A 335 8.80 17.24 -6.29
N PHE A 336 7.61 17.28 -6.90
CA PHE A 336 7.45 17.04 -8.32
C PHE A 336 8.05 18.15 -9.21
N GLU A 337 8.13 19.39 -8.71
CA GLU A 337 8.85 20.47 -9.41
C GLU A 337 10.34 20.15 -9.56
N ALA A 338 10.95 19.52 -8.56
CA ALA A 338 12.31 19.02 -8.68
C ALA A 338 12.44 17.98 -9.79
N ALA A 339 11.42 17.15 -10.01
CA ALA A 339 11.37 16.16 -11.11
C ALA A 339 10.96 16.76 -12.47
N GLY A 340 10.72 18.07 -12.58
CA GLY A 340 10.38 18.77 -13.81
C GLY A 340 8.88 18.90 -14.09
N PHE A 341 8.03 18.60 -13.10
CA PHE A 341 6.57 18.66 -13.26
C PHE A 341 5.93 19.67 -12.31
N LYS A 342 4.85 20.33 -12.73
CA LYS A 342 4.00 21.17 -11.90
C LYS A 342 2.56 20.67 -11.89
N ASN A 343 1.80 20.98 -10.83
CA ASN A 343 0.38 20.64 -10.69
C ASN A 343 0.11 19.12 -10.82
N VAL A 344 1.01 18.30 -10.28
CA VAL A 344 0.94 16.83 -10.35
C VAL A 344 -0.11 16.28 -9.42
N VAL A 345 -0.14 16.76 -8.16
CA VAL A 345 -1.04 16.29 -7.12
C VAL A 345 -2.12 17.33 -6.86
N LYS A 346 -3.38 16.89 -6.85
CA LYS A 346 -4.54 17.75 -6.61
C LYS A 346 -5.43 17.15 -5.55
N ALA A 347 -5.96 17.99 -4.66
CA ALA A 347 -6.90 17.62 -3.62
C ALA A 347 -8.27 18.26 -3.87
N LEU A 348 -9.30 17.46 -4.05
CA LEU A 348 -10.69 17.88 -4.28
C LEU A 348 -11.59 17.31 -3.18
N ASP A 349 -12.72 17.95 -2.92
CA ASP A 349 -13.76 17.35 -2.09
C ASP A 349 -14.51 16.25 -2.84
N TYR A 350 -15.14 15.31 -2.13
CA TYR A 350 -16.08 14.36 -2.74
C TYR A 350 -17.12 15.12 -3.58
N PRO A 351 -17.32 14.76 -4.85
CA PRO A 351 -18.24 15.47 -5.72
C PRO A 351 -19.68 15.24 -5.30
N SER A 352 -20.36 16.31 -4.86
CA SER A 352 -21.76 16.28 -4.43
C SER A 352 -22.76 16.01 -5.57
N ASN A 353 -22.39 16.33 -6.80
CA ASN A 353 -23.29 16.30 -7.96
C ASN A 353 -23.01 15.14 -8.93
N ASN A 354 -22.19 14.16 -8.54
CA ASN A 354 -21.89 12.99 -9.36
C ASN A 354 -22.54 11.73 -8.75
N PRO A 355 -23.69 11.24 -9.26
CA PRO A 355 -24.37 10.06 -8.75
C PRO A 355 -23.58 8.76 -8.99
N ASP A 356 -22.60 8.80 -9.88
CA ASP A 356 -21.73 7.65 -10.19
C ASP A 356 -20.46 7.63 -9.35
N PHE A 357 -20.19 8.67 -8.58
CA PHE A 357 -19.05 8.68 -7.67
C PHE A 357 -19.27 7.66 -6.53
N ASP A 358 -18.22 6.89 -6.26
CA ASP A 358 -18.17 5.97 -5.14
C ASP A 358 -16.71 5.94 -4.63
N PRO A 359 -16.44 6.25 -3.37
CA PRO A 359 -15.08 6.30 -2.85
C PRO A 359 -14.36 4.93 -2.89
N ASP A 360 -15.09 3.84 -3.09
CA ASP A 360 -14.51 2.50 -3.21
C ASP A 360 -14.28 2.06 -4.66
N ASP A 361 -14.69 2.88 -5.64
CA ASP A 361 -14.47 2.63 -7.07
C ASP A 361 -13.00 2.85 -7.44
N MET A 362 -12.42 1.89 -8.18
CA MET A 362 -11.02 1.92 -8.63
C MET A 362 -10.63 3.13 -9.50
N ARG A 363 -11.60 3.89 -10.01
CA ARG A 363 -11.33 5.11 -10.78
C ARG A 363 -10.89 6.30 -9.92
N TYR A 364 -11.09 6.23 -8.60
CA TYR A 364 -10.87 7.36 -7.69
C TYR A 364 -9.87 6.97 -6.60
N SER A 365 -8.95 7.90 -6.31
CA SER A 365 -8.12 7.85 -5.11
C SER A 365 -8.74 8.74 -4.06
N CYS A 366 -8.92 8.22 -2.84
CA CYS A 366 -9.71 8.91 -1.81
C CYS A 366 -8.95 9.00 -0.49
N VAL A 367 -9.13 10.11 0.21
CA VAL A 367 -8.79 10.25 1.63
C VAL A 367 -10.08 10.09 2.42
N LYS A 368 -10.25 8.90 3.00
CA LYS A 368 -11.48 8.42 3.65
C LYS A 368 -11.43 8.65 5.14
N TYR A 369 -12.51 9.14 5.72
CA TYR A 369 -12.63 9.31 7.17
C TYR A 369 -13.31 8.10 7.80
N ALA A 370 -12.62 7.45 8.75
CA ALA A 370 -13.12 6.26 9.42
C ALA A 370 -13.38 6.53 10.92
N ALA A 371 -14.64 6.47 11.34
CA ALA A 371 -15.03 6.64 12.73
C ALA A 371 -14.75 5.34 13.52
N THR A 372 -13.55 5.27 14.09
CA THR A 372 -13.08 4.12 14.90
C THR A 372 -12.23 4.61 16.06
N SER A 373 -12.13 3.79 17.12
CA SER A 373 -11.24 4.03 18.26
C SER A 373 -9.77 3.72 17.97
N ILE A 374 -9.45 3.13 16.82
CA ILE A 374 -8.07 2.84 16.42
C ILE A 374 -7.34 4.16 16.15
N ALA A 375 -6.18 4.34 16.79
CA ALA A 375 -5.33 5.51 16.60
C ALA A 375 -4.27 5.21 15.54
N ASN A 376 -4.63 5.37 14.26
CA ASN A 376 -3.75 5.12 13.13
C ASN A 376 -4.23 5.89 11.89
N ALA A 377 -3.42 5.86 10.82
CA ALA A 377 -3.78 6.14 9.44
C ALA A 377 -3.06 5.12 8.56
N MET A 378 -3.50 4.90 7.33
CA MET A 378 -2.82 4.01 6.38
C MET A 378 -3.13 4.40 4.94
N GLY A 379 -2.11 4.28 4.07
CA GLY A 379 -2.18 4.62 2.65
C GLY A 379 -2.06 3.41 1.71
N PRO A 380 -3.09 2.54 1.60
CA PRO A 380 -3.03 1.39 0.70
C PRO A 380 -3.07 1.81 -0.78
N SER A 381 -2.27 1.13 -1.61
CA SER A 381 -2.24 1.33 -3.06
C SER A 381 -2.61 0.06 -3.82
N HIS A 382 -3.26 0.22 -4.98
CA HIS A 382 -3.48 -0.84 -5.95
C HIS A 382 -2.54 -0.61 -7.13
N ILE A 383 -1.70 -1.60 -7.40
CA ILE A 383 -0.69 -1.53 -8.45
C ILE A 383 -1.02 -2.47 -9.61
N ASP A 384 -0.51 -2.14 -10.79
CA ASP A 384 -0.37 -3.11 -11.88
C ASP A 384 0.79 -4.06 -11.57
N PRO A 385 0.54 -5.35 -11.29
CA PRO A 385 1.61 -6.26 -10.89
C PRO A 385 2.64 -6.52 -11.99
N ARG A 386 2.35 -6.14 -13.24
CA ARG A 386 3.27 -6.29 -14.37
C ARG A 386 4.41 -5.27 -14.32
N THR A 387 4.14 -4.05 -13.82
CA THR A 387 5.07 -2.91 -13.94
C THR A 387 5.36 -2.17 -12.64
N GLY A 388 4.55 -2.38 -11.58
CA GLY A 388 4.59 -1.56 -10.37
C GLY A 388 3.90 -0.18 -10.54
N GLU A 389 3.15 0.05 -11.65
CA GLU A 389 2.37 1.28 -11.81
C GLU A 389 1.28 1.36 -10.75
N ILE A 390 1.26 2.43 -9.96
CA ILE A 390 0.17 2.71 -9.04
C ILE A 390 -1.04 3.18 -9.86
N LEU A 391 -2.14 2.45 -9.78
CA LEU A 391 -3.37 2.72 -10.52
C LEU A 391 -4.33 3.59 -9.73
N THR A 392 -4.43 3.33 -8.43
CA THR A 392 -5.18 4.11 -7.45
C THR A 392 -4.60 3.89 -6.06
N ALA A 393 -4.75 4.87 -5.18
CA ALA A 393 -4.32 4.77 -3.81
C ALA A 393 -5.32 5.50 -2.89
N ASP A 394 -5.56 4.94 -1.72
CA ASP A 394 -6.42 5.56 -0.72
C ASP A 394 -5.61 5.92 0.52
N VAL A 395 -6.07 6.91 1.27
CA VAL A 395 -5.67 7.12 2.67
C VAL A 395 -6.90 6.87 3.53
N ILE A 396 -6.77 6.01 4.52
CA ILE A 396 -7.81 5.77 5.51
C ILE A 396 -7.40 6.52 6.77
N TRP A 397 -8.10 7.61 7.07
CA TRP A 397 -7.87 8.46 8.23
C TRP A 397 -8.78 8.05 9.38
N TYR A 398 -8.24 7.50 10.44
CA TYR A 398 -9.01 7.06 11.59
C TYR A 398 -9.28 8.24 12.53
N HIS A 399 -10.51 8.36 13.03
CA HIS A 399 -10.92 9.46 13.90
C HIS A 399 -9.94 9.70 15.06
N ASN A 400 -9.52 8.63 15.71
CA ASN A 400 -8.71 8.72 16.92
C ASN A 400 -7.23 9.06 16.66
N VAL A 401 -6.79 9.23 15.41
CA VAL A 401 -5.45 9.78 15.10
C VAL A 401 -5.29 11.20 15.62
N ILE A 402 -6.37 11.96 15.75
CA ILE A 402 -6.35 13.31 16.33
C ILE A 402 -5.87 13.27 17.79
N SER A 403 -6.40 12.33 18.60
CA SER A 403 -5.93 12.10 19.97
C SER A 403 -4.45 11.70 20.02
N LEU A 404 -4.01 10.85 19.08
CA LEU A 404 -2.61 10.44 18.98
C LEU A 404 -1.68 11.62 18.69
N LEU A 405 -2.06 12.49 17.73
CA LEU A 405 -1.31 13.70 17.38
C LEU A 405 -1.23 14.67 18.56
N HIS A 406 -2.35 14.85 19.30
CA HIS A 406 -2.39 15.63 20.52
C HIS A 406 -1.41 15.11 21.56
N ASN A 407 -1.47 13.82 21.88
CA ASN A 407 -0.64 13.19 22.90
C ASN A 407 0.85 13.33 22.58
N TRP A 408 1.25 13.05 21.33
CA TRP A 408 2.65 13.23 20.90
C TRP A 408 3.11 14.67 21.03
N ARG A 409 2.33 15.61 20.55
CA ARG A 409 2.69 17.04 20.63
C ARG A 409 2.83 17.49 22.08
N PHE A 410 1.92 17.08 22.96
CA PHE A 410 1.97 17.39 24.39
C PHE A 410 3.24 16.82 25.04
N VAL A 411 3.46 15.49 25.01
CA VAL A 411 4.57 14.85 25.73
C VAL A 411 5.94 15.23 25.18
N GLN A 412 6.01 15.65 23.92
CA GLN A 412 7.27 16.00 23.27
C GLN A 412 7.61 17.49 23.40
N THR A 413 6.62 18.39 23.54
CA THR A 413 6.91 19.83 23.47
C THR A 413 6.29 20.70 24.58
N ALA A 414 5.42 20.21 25.47
CA ALA A 414 4.77 21.02 26.47
C ALA A 414 5.74 21.67 27.48
N ALA A 415 6.94 21.12 27.68
CA ALA A 415 7.97 21.78 28.48
C ALA A 415 8.45 23.10 27.86
N VAL A 416 8.32 23.25 26.53
CA VAL A 416 8.89 24.35 25.72
C VAL A 416 7.81 25.27 25.16
N ASP A 417 6.67 24.68 24.70
CA ASP A 417 5.57 25.39 24.05
C ASP A 417 4.36 25.50 24.99
N ASP A 418 3.97 26.69 25.37
CA ASP A 418 2.84 26.93 26.26
C ASP A 418 1.48 26.75 25.58
N ARG A 419 1.41 26.82 24.22
CA ARG A 419 0.19 26.62 23.44
C ARG A 419 -0.36 25.20 23.58
N VAL A 420 0.51 24.23 23.92
CA VAL A 420 0.15 22.80 24.08
C VAL A 420 -0.07 22.37 25.54
N ARG A 421 -0.07 23.32 26.51
CA ARG A 421 -0.28 23.05 27.95
C ARG A 421 -1.77 23.02 28.32
N LYS A 422 -2.56 22.26 27.58
CA LYS A 422 -4.01 22.13 27.76
C LYS A 422 -4.57 20.84 27.23
N ALA A 423 -5.70 20.39 27.77
CA ALA A 423 -6.38 19.16 27.36
C ALA A 423 -6.88 19.20 25.91
N VAL A 424 -7.21 20.38 25.37
CA VAL A 424 -7.62 20.57 23.99
C VAL A 424 -6.82 21.70 23.37
N PHE A 425 -6.10 21.43 22.29
CA PHE A 425 -5.30 22.44 21.60
C PHE A 425 -6.18 23.39 20.78
N ASP A 426 -5.68 24.60 20.55
CA ASP A 426 -6.26 25.51 19.58
C ASP A 426 -6.11 24.92 18.17
N ASP A 427 -7.03 25.31 17.30
CA ASP A 427 -7.15 24.70 15.97
C ASP A 427 -5.87 24.88 15.12
N ASP A 428 -5.16 26.01 15.24
CA ASP A 428 -3.91 26.26 14.52
C ASP A 428 -2.79 25.29 14.91
N VAL A 429 -2.65 24.98 16.20
CA VAL A 429 -1.66 24.02 16.71
C VAL A 429 -1.97 22.60 16.22
N MET A 430 -3.25 22.22 16.24
CA MET A 430 -3.67 20.90 15.74
C MET A 430 -3.54 20.79 14.23
N GLN A 431 -3.80 21.88 13.50
CA GLN A 431 -3.66 21.95 12.05
C GLN A 431 -2.22 21.66 11.58
N GLU A 432 -1.20 22.15 12.30
CA GLU A 432 0.21 21.83 12.03
C GLU A 432 0.45 20.31 12.04
N ALA A 433 -0.05 19.62 13.07
CA ALA A 433 0.13 18.17 13.22
C ALA A 433 -0.68 17.36 12.17
N ILE A 434 -1.90 17.80 11.86
CA ILE A 434 -2.76 17.16 10.86
C ILE A 434 -2.15 17.28 9.46
N ARG A 435 -1.62 18.47 9.09
CA ARG A 435 -0.96 18.68 7.79
C ARG A 435 0.24 17.75 7.61
N TYR A 436 1.10 17.65 8.65
CA TYR A 436 2.22 16.73 8.65
C TYR A 436 1.75 15.28 8.44
N ALA A 437 0.78 14.80 9.22
CA ALA A 437 0.29 13.43 9.11
C ALA A 437 -0.34 13.16 7.73
N ALA A 438 -1.10 14.11 7.20
CA ALA A 438 -1.67 13.99 5.86
C ALA A 438 -0.57 13.90 4.78
N ALA A 439 0.44 14.77 4.84
CA ALA A 439 1.55 14.73 3.90
C ALA A 439 2.35 13.41 4.00
N HIS A 440 2.56 12.88 5.21
CA HIS A 440 3.21 11.59 5.45
C HIS A 440 2.44 10.43 4.76
N GLU A 441 1.13 10.32 5.00
CA GLU A 441 0.31 9.26 4.39
C GLU A 441 0.27 9.36 2.86
N ILE A 442 0.25 10.58 2.31
CA ILE A 442 0.36 10.78 0.86
C ILE A 442 1.72 10.32 0.33
N GLY A 443 2.82 10.53 1.07
CA GLY A 443 4.13 9.98 0.71
C GLY A 443 4.10 8.48 0.44
N HIS A 444 3.40 7.70 1.28
CA HIS A 444 3.19 6.27 1.04
C HIS A 444 2.42 6.00 -0.25
N THR A 445 1.39 6.77 -0.54
CA THR A 445 0.62 6.64 -1.79
C THR A 445 1.40 7.03 -3.04
N LEU A 446 2.51 7.76 -2.89
CA LEU A 446 3.47 8.07 -3.95
C LEU A 446 4.57 7.02 -4.10
N GLY A 447 4.52 5.94 -3.32
CA GLY A 447 5.44 4.81 -3.37
C GLY A 447 6.56 4.86 -2.33
N LEU A 448 6.66 5.89 -1.49
CA LEU A 448 7.75 6.04 -0.52
C LEU A 448 7.55 5.16 0.71
N MET A 449 8.63 4.53 1.16
CA MET A 449 8.72 3.80 2.44
C MET A 449 9.10 4.74 3.57
N HIS A 450 8.95 4.28 4.82
CA HIS A 450 9.51 4.97 5.97
C HIS A 450 11.03 5.10 5.84
N ASN A 451 11.57 6.31 6.11
CA ASN A 451 13.00 6.58 6.22
C ASN A 451 13.35 6.86 7.69
N MET A 452 13.50 5.80 8.50
CA MET A 452 13.75 5.90 9.95
C MET A 452 15.16 6.39 10.29
N GLY A 453 16.10 6.36 9.35
CA GLY A 453 17.45 6.88 9.53
C GLY A 453 17.58 8.38 9.24
N ALA A 454 16.52 9.03 8.73
CA ALA A 454 16.61 10.42 8.28
C ALA A 454 16.99 11.38 9.40
N SER A 455 16.32 11.33 10.56
CA SER A 455 16.56 12.23 11.69
C SER A 455 17.95 12.07 12.31
N TYR A 456 18.56 10.89 12.18
CA TYR A 456 19.93 10.66 12.64
C TYR A 456 20.98 11.52 11.92
N SER A 457 20.68 12.00 10.71
CA SER A 457 21.56 12.90 9.98
C SER A 457 21.73 14.29 10.60
N PHE A 458 20.89 14.65 11.58
CA PHE A 458 20.90 15.97 12.22
C PHE A 458 21.67 15.96 13.54
N PRO A 459 22.73 16.80 13.70
CA PRO A 459 23.38 16.93 15.01
C PRO A 459 22.39 17.41 16.08
N VAL A 460 22.39 16.76 17.25
CA VAL A 460 21.50 17.10 18.37
C VAL A 460 21.55 18.59 18.71
N ASP A 461 22.75 19.21 18.70
CA ASP A 461 22.90 20.64 18.99
C ASP A 461 22.26 21.52 17.91
N SER A 462 22.21 21.06 16.66
CA SER A 462 21.58 21.79 15.56
C SER A 462 20.05 21.85 15.72
N LEU A 463 19.44 20.87 16.35
CA LEU A 463 18.01 20.85 16.66
C LEU A 463 17.60 21.88 17.73
N ARG A 464 18.59 22.53 18.39
CA ARG A 464 18.40 23.69 19.27
C ARG A 464 18.79 25.01 18.62
N SER A 465 19.16 24.99 17.34
CA SER A 465 19.53 26.19 16.58
C SER A 465 18.33 26.75 15.82
N PRO A 466 17.92 28.01 16.04
CA PRO A 466 16.88 28.67 15.27
C PRO A 466 17.14 28.64 13.78
N LYS A 467 18.36 29.03 13.37
CA LYS A 467 18.75 29.06 11.94
C LYS A 467 18.64 27.69 11.26
N PHE A 468 19.00 26.62 11.98
CA PHE A 468 18.96 25.27 11.43
C PHE A 468 17.52 24.76 11.36
N THR A 469 16.77 24.85 12.45
CA THR A 469 15.43 24.30 12.54
C THR A 469 14.40 25.06 11.68
N GLN A 470 14.57 26.38 11.49
CA GLN A 470 13.75 27.15 10.55
C GLN A 470 13.97 26.70 9.10
N LYS A 471 15.16 26.23 8.76
CA LYS A 471 15.49 25.76 7.40
C LYS A 471 15.06 24.32 7.16
N TYR A 472 15.28 23.44 8.13
CA TYR A 472 15.18 21.99 7.92
C TYR A 472 14.12 21.30 8.79
N GLY A 473 13.54 21.96 9.78
CA GLY A 473 12.63 21.33 10.75
C GLY A 473 13.35 20.33 11.64
N THR A 474 12.69 19.21 11.94
CA THR A 474 13.20 18.13 12.81
C THR A 474 13.91 17.01 12.05
N THR A 475 13.72 16.89 10.75
CA THR A 475 14.17 15.76 9.93
C THR A 475 14.30 16.17 8.46
N PRO A 476 15.21 15.57 7.68
CA PRO A 476 15.27 15.75 6.22
C PRO A 476 14.21 14.95 5.45
N SER A 477 13.42 14.10 6.12
CA SER A 477 12.32 13.35 5.50
C SER A 477 11.10 13.29 6.39
N ILE A 478 9.93 13.66 5.87
CA ILE A 478 8.65 13.47 6.58
C ILE A 478 8.20 12.01 6.60
N MET A 479 8.87 11.13 5.86
CA MET A 479 8.65 9.68 5.94
C MET A 479 9.34 9.05 7.17
N ASP A 480 10.02 9.84 7.96
CA ASP A 480 10.50 9.52 9.31
C ASP A 480 9.40 9.80 10.36
N TYR A 481 9.50 9.17 11.52
CA TYR A 481 8.65 9.49 12.67
C TYR A 481 9.25 10.54 13.61
N ALA A 482 10.08 11.41 13.10
CA ALA A 482 10.67 12.57 13.79
C ALA A 482 9.66 13.71 13.98
N ARG A 483 8.56 13.44 14.68
CA ARG A 483 7.33 14.23 14.70
C ARG A 483 7.46 15.61 15.33
N ASN A 484 8.12 15.72 16.48
CA ASN A 484 8.26 16.99 17.20
C ASN A 484 9.63 17.07 17.88
N ASN A 485 10.15 18.29 18.00
CA ASN A 485 11.47 18.56 18.57
C ASN A 485 11.47 18.46 20.10
N TYR A 486 11.56 17.25 20.62
CA TYR A 486 11.66 17.01 22.05
C TYR A 486 13.06 17.33 22.64
N ILE A 487 14.03 17.68 21.80
CA ILE A 487 15.39 18.07 22.19
C ILE A 487 15.43 19.53 22.63
N ALA A 488 14.59 20.41 22.06
CA ALA A 488 14.47 21.80 22.45
C ALA A 488 14.21 21.94 23.96
N GLN A 489 14.82 22.93 24.58
CA GLN A 489 14.71 23.19 26.03
C GLN A 489 13.92 24.49 26.29
N PRO A 490 13.37 24.68 27.47
CA PRO A 490 12.73 25.97 27.85
C PRO A 490 13.59 27.17 27.47
N GLY A 491 13.00 28.15 26.77
CA GLY A 491 13.68 29.32 26.22
C GLY A 491 14.19 29.16 24.78
N ASP A 492 14.15 27.96 24.18
CA ASP A 492 14.60 27.78 22.81
C ASP A 492 13.53 28.21 21.79
N LEU A 493 12.24 28.03 22.10
CA LEU A 493 11.13 28.47 21.25
C LEU A 493 11.15 29.98 21.07
N GLU A 494 11.34 30.73 22.17
CA GLU A 494 11.40 32.19 22.17
C GLU A 494 12.60 32.73 21.37
N LYS A 495 13.65 31.94 21.22
CA LYS A 495 14.78 32.24 20.31
C LYS A 495 14.48 31.90 18.85
N GLY A 496 13.34 31.29 18.57
CA GLY A 496 12.91 30.92 17.21
C GLY A 496 13.24 29.49 16.78
N VAL A 497 13.55 28.58 17.72
CA VAL A 497 13.70 27.15 17.41
C VAL A 497 12.35 26.58 16.95
N LYS A 498 12.31 25.96 15.79
CA LYS A 498 11.11 25.29 15.27
C LYS A 498 10.93 23.92 15.94
N LEU A 499 9.69 23.62 16.34
CA LEU A 499 9.36 22.41 17.08
C LEU A 499 8.71 21.31 16.22
N THR A 500 8.47 21.58 14.94
CA THR A 500 7.75 20.68 14.02
C THR A 500 8.63 20.29 12.85
N PRO A 501 8.31 19.16 12.16
CA PRO A 501 8.92 18.80 10.90
C PRO A 501 8.75 19.89 9.83
N PRO A 502 9.51 19.82 8.72
CA PRO A 502 9.21 20.63 7.53
C PRO A 502 7.91 20.17 6.87
N ASN A 503 7.38 20.92 5.91
CA ASN A 503 6.27 20.43 5.09
C ASN A 503 6.72 19.23 4.25
N LEU A 504 7.88 19.33 3.59
CA LEU A 504 8.65 18.24 2.98
C LEU A 504 10.13 18.44 3.30
N GLY A 505 10.83 17.34 3.50
CA GLY A 505 12.27 17.34 3.72
C GLY A 505 13.08 17.31 2.43
N VAL A 506 14.37 17.57 2.54
CA VAL A 506 15.30 17.53 1.38
C VAL A 506 15.41 16.13 0.80
N TYR A 507 15.30 15.09 1.63
CA TYR A 507 15.27 13.71 1.17
C TYR A 507 14.00 13.41 0.38
N ASP A 508 12.83 13.87 0.83
CA ASP A 508 11.55 13.64 0.16
C ASP A 508 11.57 14.20 -1.26
N ILE A 509 12.07 15.43 -1.41
CA ILE A 509 12.24 16.08 -2.71
C ILE A 509 13.18 15.27 -3.61
N TYR A 510 14.31 14.83 -3.06
CA TYR A 510 15.28 13.99 -3.77
C TYR A 510 14.68 12.63 -4.17
N ALA A 511 13.96 11.97 -3.29
CA ALA A 511 13.37 10.67 -3.55
C ALA A 511 12.31 10.73 -4.67
N ILE A 512 11.48 11.78 -4.70
CA ILE A 512 10.53 12.01 -5.80
C ILE A 512 11.26 12.33 -7.10
N ASP A 513 12.31 13.17 -7.06
CA ASP A 513 13.12 13.44 -8.24
C ASP A 513 13.74 12.17 -8.82
N TRP A 514 14.35 11.36 -7.97
CA TRP A 514 14.94 10.07 -8.35
C TRP A 514 13.90 9.08 -8.90
N GLY A 515 12.71 9.01 -8.29
CA GLY A 515 11.66 8.07 -8.66
C GLY A 515 10.88 8.45 -9.91
N TYR A 516 10.73 9.75 -10.21
CA TYR A 516 9.77 10.24 -11.20
C TYR A 516 10.37 11.01 -12.37
N ARG A 517 11.58 11.58 -12.26
CA ARG A 517 12.19 12.28 -13.39
C ARG A 517 12.42 11.33 -14.56
N LEU A 518 12.01 11.72 -15.76
CA LEU A 518 12.29 10.97 -16.99
C LEU A 518 13.74 11.20 -17.43
N ILE A 519 14.39 10.13 -17.89
CA ILE A 519 15.78 10.12 -18.32
C ILE A 519 15.81 10.04 -19.84
N PRO A 520 16.33 11.06 -20.54
CA PRO A 520 16.40 11.05 -22.00
C PRO A 520 17.24 9.88 -22.52
N GLY A 521 16.69 9.16 -23.51
CA GLY A 521 17.40 8.05 -24.17
C GLY A 521 17.53 6.76 -23.37
N ALA A 522 17.00 6.71 -22.14
CA ALA A 522 16.92 5.49 -21.35
C ALA A 522 15.59 4.78 -21.62
N ASP A 523 15.63 3.79 -22.51
CA ASP A 523 14.47 2.99 -22.94
C ASP A 523 14.34 1.64 -22.20
N THR A 524 15.32 1.31 -21.36
CA THR A 524 15.30 0.11 -20.51
C THR A 524 15.65 0.44 -19.05
N PRO A 525 15.19 -0.36 -18.08
CA PRO A 525 15.52 -0.16 -16.67
C PRO A 525 17.02 -0.17 -16.37
N GLU A 526 17.81 -0.95 -17.11
CA GLU A 526 19.27 -1.03 -16.95
C GLU A 526 19.97 0.25 -17.44
N LYS A 527 19.49 0.88 -18.52
CA LYS A 527 20.01 2.18 -18.98
C LYS A 527 19.67 3.29 -17.98
N GLU A 528 18.43 3.31 -17.44
CA GLU A 528 18.07 4.24 -16.37
C GLU A 528 18.97 4.08 -15.14
N LYS A 529 19.24 2.82 -14.73
CA LYS A 529 20.02 2.51 -13.54
C LYS A 529 21.39 3.20 -13.53
N THR A 530 22.08 3.24 -14.66
CA THR A 530 23.40 3.88 -14.76
C THR A 530 23.34 5.37 -14.40
N VAL A 531 22.30 6.07 -14.85
CA VAL A 531 22.11 7.49 -14.55
C VAL A 531 21.67 7.70 -13.11
N LEU A 532 20.75 6.86 -12.63
CA LEU A 532 20.23 6.92 -11.27
C LEU A 532 21.31 6.61 -10.23
N ASP A 533 22.19 5.64 -10.48
CA ASP A 533 23.35 5.37 -9.65
C ASP A 533 24.27 6.61 -9.55
N ALA A 534 24.52 7.30 -10.67
CA ALA A 534 25.33 8.51 -10.66
C ALA A 534 24.68 9.66 -9.85
N TRP A 535 23.36 9.74 -9.82
CA TRP A 535 22.66 10.74 -8.97
C TRP A 535 22.80 10.41 -7.48
N ILE A 536 22.72 9.12 -7.10
CA ILE A 536 22.92 8.69 -5.71
C ILE A 536 24.37 9.00 -5.29
N GLU A 537 25.37 8.66 -6.12
CA GLU A 537 26.78 8.91 -5.80
C GLU A 537 27.08 10.39 -5.56
N LYS A 538 26.42 11.31 -6.28
CA LYS A 538 26.55 12.76 -6.03
C LYS A 538 26.06 13.20 -4.65
N LYS A 539 25.15 12.43 -4.02
CA LYS A 539 24.54 12.74 -2.72
C LYS A 539 25.18 11.97 -1.56
N LYS A 540 25.94 10.92 -1.85
CA LYS A 540 26.49 9.97 -0.86
C LYS A 540 27.30 10.62 0.28
N SER A 541 27.91 11.78 0.06
CA SER A 541 28.68 12.48 1.10
C SER A 541 27.81 13.31 2.07
N ASP A 542 26.54 13.50 1.78
CA ASP A 542 25.62 14.28 2.61
C ASP A 542 24.61 13.34 3.28
N PRO A 543 24.69 13.13 4.60
CA PRO A 543 23.83 12.18 5.31
C PRO A 543 22.34 12.54 5.25
N MET A 544 21.97 13.78 4.91
CA MET A 544 20.58 14.16 4.73
C MET A 544 19.89 13.45 3.55
N TYR A 545 20.64 12.75 2.70
CA TYR A 545 20.12 11.98 1.56
C TYR A 545 20.22 10.46 1.77
N GLU A 546 20.65 10.00 2.94
CA GLU A 546 20.69 8.59 3.27
C GLU A 546 19.27 8.05 3.55
N PHE A 547 19.08 6.77 3.23
CA PHE A 547 17.86 6.02 3.51
C PHE A 547 18.14 4.95 4.55
N GLY A 548 17.44 5.02 5.68
CA GLY A 548 17.43 4.00 6.73
C GLY A 548 16.05 3.34 6.85
N ALA A 549 15.96 2.06 6.50
CA ALA A 549 14.70 1.35 6.48
C ALA A 549 14.18 1.02 7.89
N GLN A 550 12.87 0.96 8.05
CA GLN A 550 12.24 0.54 9.30
C GLN A 550 12.62 -0.90 9.70
N GLN A 551 13.14 -1.07 10.92
CA GLN A 551 13.51 -2.36 11.48
C GLN A 551 12.31 -3.01 12.20
N VAL A 552 11.63 -3.98 11.56
CA VAL A 552 10.33 -4.54 12.03
C VAL A 552 10.50 -5.63 13.09
N PHE A 553 11.64 -6.36 13.09
CA PHE A 553 11.87 -7.53 13.97
C PHE A 553 12.78 -7.24 15.18
N GLY A 554 12.98 -5.99 15.49
CA GLY A 554 13.87 -5.53 16.56
C GLY A 554 15.00 -4.66 16.04
N THR A 555 15.44 -3.71 16.83
CA THR A 555 16.45 -2.72 16.47
C THR A 555 17.84 -3.30 16.68
N VAL A 556 18.62 -3.40 15.60
CA VAL A 556 20.04 -3.82 15.60
C VAL A 556 20.93 -2.62 15.25
N ASP A 557 20.48 -1.81 14.29
CA ASP A 557 21.11 -0.55 13.90
C ASP A 557 20.54 0.58 14.75
N PRO A 558 21.32 1.20 15.63
CA PRO A 558 20.84 2.31 16.45
C PRO A 558 20.64 3.60 15.66
N THR A 559 21.01 3.68 14.38
CA THR A 559 20.85 4.88 13.56
C THR A 559 19.53 4.91 12.78
N ASP A 560 18.82 3.78 12.71
CA ASP A 560 17.57 3.62 11.96
C ASP A 560 16.42 3.25 12.92
N GLN A 561 16.15 4.11 13.89
CA GLN A 561 15.12 3.87 14.90
C GLN A 561 13.83 4.65 14.58
N SER A 562 12.74 4.23 15.18
CA SER A 562 11.45 4.91 15.07
C SER A 562 11.28 5.92 16.20
N GLU A 563 10.87 7.14 15.87
CA GLU A 563 10.56 8.21 16.84
C GLU A 563 11.77 8.76 17.60
N ASP A 564 12.97 8.56 17.10
CA ASP A 564 14.20 9.15 17.59
C ASP A 564 14.48 10.52 16.93
N LEU A 565 15.46 11.24 17.44
CA LEU A 565 15.97 12.50 16.89
C LEU A 565 17.47 12.64 17.15
N GLY A 566 18.16 13.08 16.11
CA GLY A 566 19.55 13.50 16.20
C GLY A 566 20.56 12.35 16.20
N ASP A 567 21.83 12.71 16.01
CA ASP A 567 22.97 11.80 15.85
C ASP A 567 23.50 11.21 17.18
N ASP A 568 22.99 11.65 18.32
CA ASP A 568 23.38 11.19 19.67
C ASP A 568 22.15 10.96 20.53
N HIS A 569 21.62 9.73 20.53
CA HIS A 569 20.42 9.37 21.27
C HIS A 569 20.62 9.37 22.80
N LEU A 570 21.85 9.28 23.30
CA LEU A 570 22.13 9.43 24.71
C LEU A 570 21.90 10.87 25.15
N LYS A 571 22.47 11.83 24.40
CA LYS A 571 22.29 13.25 24.64
C LYS A 571 20.85 13.70 24.40
N ALA A 572 20.24 13.23 23.31
CA ALA A 572 18.84 13.50 22.98
C ALA A 572 17.89 13.00 24.07
N GLY A 573 18.12 11.76 24.58
CA GLY A 573 17.38 11.17 25.68
C GLY A 573 17.50 11.97 26.99
N ASP A 574 18.70 12.41 27.34
CA ASP A 574 18.92 13.26 28.53
C ASP A 574 18.13 14.57 28.45
N LEU A 575 18.15 15.24 27.28
CA LEU A 575 17.41 16.49 27.07
C LEU A 575 15.90 16.24 27.12
N ALA A 576 15.43 15.18 26.48
CA ALA A 576 14.03 14.76 26.51
C ALA A 576 13.54 14.44 27.93
N ILE A 577 14.32 13.67 28.71
CA ILE A 577 13.96 13.31 30.09
C ILE A 577 13.89 14.56 30.99
N ARG A 578 14.73 15.57 30.77
CA ARG A 578 14.60 16.85 31.45
C ARG A 578 13.25 17.51 31.17
N ASN A 579 12.82 17.52 29.91
CA ASN A 579 11.52 18.05 29.53
C ASN A 579 10.38 17.23 30.14
N LEU A 580 10.45 15.88 30.14
CA LEU A 580 9.44 15.03 30.77
C LEU A 580 9.30 15.29 32.28
N LYS A 581 10.39 15.59 32.99
CA LYS A 581 10.33 15.99 34.39
C LYS A 581 9.56 17.29 34.60
N VAL A 582 9.69 18.26 33.70
CA VAL A 582 8.91 19.51 33.72
C VAL A 582 7.45 19.24 33.47
N ILE A 583 7.14 18.39 32.44
CA ILE A 583 5.76 18.02 32.11
C ILE A 583 5.10 17.26 33.26
N MET A 584 5.78 16.26 33.82
CA MET A 584 5.25 15.47 34.95
C MET A 584 4.91 16.33 36.16
N LYS A 585 5.77 17.33 36.50
CA LYS A 585 5.52 18.26 37.63
C LYS A 585 4.28 19.11 37.44
N ASN A 586 3.91 19.42 36.22
CA ASN A 586 2.80 20.32 35.90
C ASN A 586 1.59 19.58 35.26
N LEU A 587 1.63 18.25 35.19
CA LEU A 587 0.69 17.46 34.43
C LEU A 587 -0.76 17.75 34.79
N GLU A 588 -1.11 17.67 36.08
CA GLU A 588 -2.46 17.93 36.57
C GLU A 588 -2.94 19.36 36.26
N THR A 589 -2.05 20.35 36.37
CA THR A 589 -2.38 21.73 36.03
C THR A 589 -2.59 21.96 34.54
N TRP A 590 -1.77 21.32 33.68
CA TRP A 590 -1.81 21.53 32.24
C TRP A 590 -2.92 20.73 31.55
N THR A 591 -3.38 19.65 32.19
CA THR A 591 -4.50 18.84 31.71
C THR A 591 -5.81 19.16 32.46
N PHE A 592 -5.82 20.21 33.28
CA PHE A 592 -6.99 20.58 34.08
C PHE A 592 -8.18 20.96 33.18
N ASP A 593 -9.29 20.29 33.42
CA ASP A 593 -10.61 20.61 32.83
C ASP A 593 -11.66 20.63 33.94
N LYS A 594 -12.26 21.80 34.18
CA LYS A 594 -13.17 22.02 35.29
C LYS A 594 -14.40 21.15 35.21
N GLY A 595 -14.59 20.28 36.21
CA GLY A 595 -15.73 19.37 36.30
C GLY A 595 -15.55 18.04 35.57
N ALA A 596 -14.44 17.88 34.82
CA ALA A 596 -14.07 16.59 34.24
C ALA A 596 -13.53 15.61 35.30
N ARG A 597 -13.53 14.32 34.96
CA ARG A 597 -12.83 13.28 35.74
C ARG A 597 -11.33 13.34 35.46
N TYR A 598 -10.54 12.58 36.20
CA TYR A 598 -9.09 12.50 36.04
C TYR A 598 -8.65 11.61 34.86
N ASP A 599 -9.56 11.18 34.00
CA ASP A 599 -9.27 10.24 32.91
C ASP A 599 -8.18 10.80 31.95
N GLU A 600 -8.20 12.12 31.66
CA GLU A 600 -7.20 12.76 30.82
C GLU A 600 -5.84 12.87 31.53
N VAL A 601 -5.82 13.19 32.82
CA VAL A 601 -4.58 13.21 33.63
C VAL A 601 -3.94 11.81 33.62
N GLU A 602 -4.73 10.75 33.83
CA GLU A 602 -4.27 9.35 33.81
C GLU A 602 -3.72 8.97 32.42
N ASN A 603 -4.46 9.29 31.34
CA ASN A 603 -4.03 9.06 29.97
C ASN A 603 -2.68 9.73 29.69
N MET A 604 -2.55 11.00 30.01
CA MET A 604 -1.32 11.74 29.77
C MET A 604 -0.15 11.30 30.67
N TYR A 605 -0.44 10.86 31.90
CA TYR A 605 0.57 10.21 32.76
C TYR A 605 1.14 8.96 32.08
N ILE A 606 0.27 8.11 31.55
CA ILE A 606 0.67 6.89 30.83
C ILE A 606 1.52 7.26 29.60
N GLU A 607 1.15 8.30 28.86
CA GLU A 607 1.91 8.76 27.69
C GLU A 607 3.29 9.31 28.07
N VAL A 608 3.43 10.04 29.18
CA VAL A 608 4.72 10.49 29.69
C VAL A 608 5.61 9.30 30.06
N VAL A 609 5.07 8.27 30.73
CA VAL A 609 5.81 7.04 31.07
C VAL A 609 6.21 6.27 29.81
N ARG A 610 5.33 6.20 28.80
CA ARG A 610 5.64 5.57 27.50
C ARG A 610 6.76 6.34 26.80
N GLN A 611 6.71 7.66 26.78
CA GLN A 611 7.74 8.48 26.15
C GLN A 611 9.09 8.35 26.87
N TYR A 612 9.11 8.32 28.21
CA TYR A 612 10.31 8.02 28.99
C TYR A 612 10.93 6.66 28.61
N THR A 613 10.08 5.64 28.57
CA THR A 613 10.52 4.28 28.21
C THR A 613 11.06 4.23 26.77
N ARG A 614 10.48 5.00 25.85
CA ARG A 614 10.93 5.12 24.46
C ARG A 614 12.35 5.68 24.39
N HIS A 615 12.65 6.76 25.11
CA HIS A 615 14.00 7.33 25.15
C HIS A 615 15.04 6.33 25.71
N LEU A 616 14.68 5.54 26.70
CA LEU A 616 15.57 4.46 27.17
C LEU A 616 15.78 3.38 26.09
N ARG A 617 14.72 3.03 25.36
CA ARG A 617 14.80 2.04 24.26
C ARG A 617 15.66 2.54 23.10
N HIS A 618 15.72 3.84 22.83
CA HIS A 618 16.62 4.39 21.79
C HIS A 618 18.10 4.21 22.17
N VAL A 619 18.43 4.14 23.44
CA VAL A 619 19.81 3.94 23.91
C VAL A 619 20.22 2.46 23.93
N MET A 620 19.29 1.55 24.22
CA MET A 620 19.59 0.11 24.37
C MET A 620 20.30 -0.51 23.15
N PRO A 621 19.90 -0.21 21.88
CA PRO A 621 20.53 -0.81 20.71
C PRO A 621 22.01 -0.43 20.50
N TYR A 622 22.51 0.57 21.19
CA TYR A 622 23.94 0.90 21.14
C TYR A 622 24.81 -0.20 21.76
N VAL A 623 24.26 -0.96 22.74
CA VAL A 623 24.96 -2.07 23.38
C VAL A 623 24.95 -3.28 22.45
N GLY A 624 26.10 -3.55 21.82
CA GLY A 624 26.23 -4.61 20.81
C GLY A 624 25.65 -4.24 19.45
N GLY A 625 25.27 -2.97 19.24
CA GLY A 625 24.68 -2.47 18.01
C GLY A 625 25.65 -2.47 16.82
N ILE A 626 25.06 -2.53 15.63
CA ILE A 626 25.78 -2.54 14.36
C ILE A 626 25.09 -1.52 13.44
N ARG A 627 25.83 -0.52 12.97
CA ARG A 627 25.40 0.34 11.89
C ARG A 627 25.56 -0.40 10.57
N PHE A 628 24.49 -0.52 9.80
CA PHE A 628 24.48 -1.09 8.47
C PHE A 628 24.69 0.01 7.42
N GLN A 629 25.39 -0.34 6.37
CA GLN A 629 25.68 0.57 5.26
C GLN A 629 25.64 -0.21 3.95
N GLU A 630 24.96 0.32 2.95
CA GLU A 630 24.96 -0.27 1.62
C GLU A 630 26.31 -0.01 0.93
N VAL A 631 27.05 -1.08 0.65
CA VAL A 631 28.39 -1.03 0.07
C VAL A 631 28.40 -1.73 -1.29
N ARG A 632 28.96 -1.11 -2.29
CA ARG A 632 29.13 -1.67 -3.63
C ARG A 632 30.50 -2.34 -3.78
N GLN A 633 30.60 -3.32 -4.69
CA GLN A 633 31.89 -3.95 -5.00
C GLN A 633 32.89 -2.91 -5.49
N GLY A 634 34.09 -2.89 -4.89
CA GLY A 634 35.15 -1.92 -5.19
C GLY A 634 35.17 -0.68 -4.28
N GLU A 635 34.26 -0.55 -3.35
CA GLU A 635 34.30 0.49 -2.31
C GLU A 635 35.12 0.01 -1.10
N ASP A 636 35.94 0.91 -0.54
CA ASP A 636 36.80 0.64 0.64
C ASP A 636 36.03 0.86 1.97
N SER A 637 34.71 0.59 2.00
CA SER A 637 33.89 0.76 3.20
C SER A 637 33.37 -0.59 3.69
N SER A 638 33.09 -0.68 5.01
CA SER A 638 32.49 -1.88 5.60
C SER A 638 30.98 -1.78 5.60
N ALA A 639 30.29 -2.83 5.16
CA ALA A 639 28.84 -2.93 5.24
C ALA A 639 28.32 -3.04 6.69
N LYS A 640 29.20 -3.35 7.68
CA LYS A 640 28.85 -3.53 9.09
C LYS A 640 29.86 -2.78 9.95
N ASN A 641 29.42 -1.75 10.63
CA ASN A 641 30.23 -0.93 11.50
C ASN A 641 29.74 -1.10 12.93
N TYR A 642 30.54 -1.75 13.79
CA TYR A 642 30.18 -1.96 15.19
C TYR A 642 30.27 -0.65 15.96
N ILE A 643 29.30 -0.42 16.82
CA ILE A 643 29.32 0.72 17.74
C ILE A 643 30.56 0.63 18.64
N ASP A 644 31.30 1.72 18.77
CA ASP A 644 32.53 1.75 19.53
C ASP A 644 32.30 1.48 21.03
N LYS A 645 33.30 0.92 21.71
CA LYS A 645 33.22 0.51 23.12
C LYS A 645 32.95 1.67 24.08
N ALA A 646 33.38 2.87 23.75
CA ALA A 646 33.18 4.04 24.62
C ALA A 646 31.71 4.46 24.60
N THR A 647 31.09 4.49 23.40
CA THR A 647 29.67 4.76 23.21
C THR A 647 28.82 3.67 23.86
N GLN A 648 29.16 2.36 23.69
CA GLN A 648 28.46 1.26 24.36
C GLN A 648 28.49 1.40 25.89
N LYS A 649 29.64 1.77 26.47
CA LYS A 649 29.76 1.99 27.93
C LYS A 649 28.95 3.17 28.44
N LYS A 650 28.75 4.22 27.63
CA LYS A 650 27.88 5.34 27.98
C LYS A 650 26.40 4.96 27.93
N ALA A 651 26.05 4.01 27.06
CA ALA A 651 24.68 3.52 26.91
C ALA A 651 24.20 2.64 28.08
N VAL A 652 25.12 2.03 28.83
CA VAL A 652 24.85 1.26 30.06
C VAL A 652 24.78 2.16 31.27
#